data_359d0ed83fe4639bc96785908fe2f5b3
#
_entry.id   359d0ed83fe4639bc96785908fe2f5b3
#
_cell.length_a   1.000
_cell.length_b   1.000
_cell.length_c   1.000
_cell.angle_alpha   90.00
_cell.angle_beta   90.00
_cell.angle_gamma   90.00
#
_symmetry.space_group_name_H-M   'P 1'
#
loop_
_entity.id
_entity.type
_entity.pdbx_description
1 polymer ?
#
loop_
_entity_poly.entity_id
_entity_poly.type
_entity_poly.pdbx_seq_one_letter_code
_entity_poly.pdbx_strand_id
1 'polypeptide(L)'
;MKKNKLLAIGIMLITSCCAMAWNKSVSSPDGRLTVNVEGEQGRVHYSILYDGQTALQPSQLGLTTNEGDFSKALTLQKEHTRTIDETYSMRGTKTSKVHYKANELRLDFSNAKKWPMSIVFRVADNDVAFRYEFAQKGELKCFVVDGEATTFRLPDETRTFICPQSDPMIGWMRTKPSYEEEYVADDAMDVKSKYGQGYTFPCLFRIPNTDKKDKKEPDTRLWVLISETGVNGDYVGCHLTDFDAERGYRIAFPMEGEANGVGTPNAGLALPGHTPWRTITVGKTLQPIAETTVAYDVVEPLYQAKYDYRPGRYTWSWLIWQDNSINYNDQVAFIDLAAAMGYEYCLVDGCWDQNIGYKRVEELSRYAQSKGVSLLLWYNSNGYENDAPQTPKQRMHNTRVRREEMAWLQKIGVKGIKVDFFAGDKQHTMQLYEDILADANDFGLQVIFHGCTLPRGWERMYPNYVSSEAVLASENTFFTDHHAQREAFELTMHPFCRNAVAAMDWGGTIMNRYLSKDNKSRHQRYTTDVFEMAAAIVNQASIQCIAMQPNNLQELPQMELDFLRNVPTTWDESRLIDGYPGKFVVMARRSGDRWIIAGLNAETTAKQLTLHLPMFAGKTVKVYDDMTKKKDEKWAESRLTEKKVDKKGLLKVTIQPNGGLIVEQ
;
A
#
# COMPACT_ATOMS: atom_id res chain seq x y z
N MET A 1 -53.71 43.03 60.44
CA MET A 1 -53.14 43.29 59.14
C MET A 1 -52.20 42.11 58.76
N LYS A 2 -52.71 41.14 57.96
CA LYS A 2 -51.92 39.98 57.47
C LYS A 2 -51.43 40.33 56.08
N LYS A 3 -50.06 40.31 55.90
CA LYS A 3 -49.41 40.48 54.61
C LYS A 3 -49.31 39.10 53.92
N ASN A 4 -50.04 38.93 52.81
CA ASN A 4 -49.86 37.77 51.90
C ASN A 4 -48.62 37.96 51.07
N LYS A 5 -47.67 37.02 51.13
CA LYS A 5 -46.57 36.89 50.19
C LYS A 5 -47.02 35.94 49.05
N LEU A 6 -47.20 36.48 47.85
CA LEU A 6 -47.29 35.66 46.63
C LEU A 6 -45.93 35.09 46.30
N LEU A 7 -45.85 33.77 46.20
CA LEU A 7 -44.67 33.04 45.71
C LEU A 7 -44.85 32.80 44.20
N ALA A 8 -44.11 33.51 43.37
CA ALA A 8 -44.12 33.27 41.93
C ALA A 8 -43.23 32.02 41.62
N ILE A 9 -43.82 30.91 41.24
CA ILE A 9 -43.12 29.74 40.74
C ILE A 9 -42.85 29.97 39.24
N GLY A 10 -41.59 30.29 38.92
CA GLY A 10 -41.10 30.32 37.52
C GLY A 10 -40.96 28.89 36.99
N ILE A 11 -41.86 28.49 36.11
CA ILE A 11 -41.71 27.24 35.33
C ILE A 11 -40.66 27.51 34.25
N MET A 12 -39.47 26.96 34.47
CA MET A 12 -38.40 26.95 33.47
C MET A 12 -38.75 25.86 32.43
N LEU A 13 -39.35 26.26 31.32
CA LEU A 13 -39.54 25.38 30.18
C LEU A 13 -38.15 25.05 29.59
N ILE A 14 -37.61 23.88 29.97
CA ILE A 14 -36.47 23.27 29.26
C ILE A 14 -37.03 22.76 27.92
N THR A 15 -36.92 23.55 26.87
CA THR A 15 -37.13 23.08 25.51
C THR A 15 -36.00 22.16 25.17
N SER A 16 -36.17 20.87 25.44
CA SER A 16 -35.34 19.80 24.89
C SER A 16 -35.52 19.85 23.37
N CYS A 17 -34.57 20.45 22.68
CA CYS A 17 -34.48 20.39 21.22
C CYS A 17 -34.09 18.95 20.87
N CYS A 18 -35.04 18.02 20.83
CA CYS A 18 -34.82 16.71 20.23
C CYS A 18 -34.48 16.95 18.76
N ALA A 19 -33.20 16.79 18.38
CA ALA A 19 -32.84 16.74 16.99
C ALA A 19 -33.64 15.61 16.35
N MET A 20 -34.48 15.95 15.35
CA MET A 20 -35.27 14.97 14.63
C MET A 20 -34.37 13.95 13.97
N ALA A 21 -34.73 12.68 14.04
CA ALA A 21 -34.07 11.63 13.28
C ALA A 21 -34.24 11.90 11.78
N TRP A 22 -33.15 11.70 11.03
CA TRP A 22 -33.14 11.87 9.57
C TRP A 22 -32.30 10.75 8.93
N ASN A 23 -32.60 10.44 7.67
CA ASN A 23 -31.87 9.46 6.86
C ASN A 23 -31.56 10.07 5.49
N LYS A 24 -30.36 9.86 5.00
CA LYS A 24 -29.87 10.22 3.68
C LYS A 24 -29.13 9.05 3.07
N SER A 25 -29.10 8.96 1.74
CA SER A 25 -28.38 7.88 1.07
C SER A 25 -27.76 8.35 -0.23
N VAL A 26 -26.70 7.66 -0.64
CA VAL A 26 -26.07 7.79 -1.94
C VAL A 26 -25.69 6.41 -2.43
N SER A 27 -25.99 6.13 -3.70
CA SER A 27 -25.65 4.86 -4.35
C SER A 27 -24.60 5.07 -5.43
N SER A 28 -23.85 4.02 -5.74
CA SER A 28 -22.95 3.96 -6.88
C SER A 28 -23.65 4.23 -8.22
N PRO A 29 -22.92 4.58 -9.29
CA PRO A 29 -23.50 4.75 -10.62
C PRO A 29 -24.26 3.52 -11.13
N ASP A 30 -23.78 2.30 -10.82
CA ASP A 30 -24.47 1.04 -11.16
C ASP A 30 -25.57 0.62 -10.18
N GLY A 31 -25.74 1.35 -9.08
CA GLY A 31 -26.78 1.14 -8.06
C GLY A 31 -26.55 -0.02 -7.09
N ARG A 32 -25.45 -0.75 -7.18
CA ARG A 32 -25.19 -1.92 -6.32
C ARG A 32 -24.67 -1.57 -4.93
N LEU A 33 -23.79 -0.55 -4.84
CA LEU A 33 -23.22 -0.10 -3.59
C LEU A 33 -23.98 1.11 -3.06
N THR A 34 -24.47 1.04 -1.83
CA THR A 34 -25.26 2.11 -1.20
C THR A 34 -24.71 2.44 0.16
N VAL A 35 -24.48 3.72 0.41
CA VAL A 35 -24.18 4.28 1.72
C VAL A 35 -25.45 4.94 2.26
N ASN A 36 -25.90 4.48 3.43
CA ASN A 36 -26.95 5.14 4.20
C ASN A 36 -26.30 5.94 5.32
N VAL A 37 -26.76 7.18 5.53
CA VAL A 37 -26.26 8.07 6.59
C VAL A 37 -27.45 8.50 7.44
N GLU A 38 -27.38 8.24 8.73
CA GLU A 38 -28.48 8.45 9.66
C GLU A 38 -28.04 9.37 10.80
N GLY A 39 -28.92 10.29 11.17
CA GLY A 39 -28.73 11.16 12.33
C GLY A 39 -29.76 10.86 13.40
N GLU A 40 -29.29 10.54 14.60
CA GLU A 40 -30.10 10.33 15.78
C GLU A 40 -29.47 10.99 17.00
N GLN A 41 -30.27 11.77 17.74
CA GLN A 41 -29.84 12.47 18.97
C GLN A 41 -28.52 13.28 18.81
N GLY A 42 -28.32 13.85 17.60
CA GLY A 42 -27.15 14.64 17.28
C GLY A 42 -25.87 13.82 17.04
N ARG A 43 -25.97 12.51 16.90
CA ARG A 43 -24.90 11.62 16.41
C ARG A 43 -25.17 11.23 14.97
N VAL A 44 -24.13 11.01 14.21
CA VAL A 44 -24.21 10.60 12.81
C VAL A 44 -23.61 9.19 12.68
N HIS A 45 -24.37 8.30 12.04
CA HIS A 45 -23.93 6.95 11.71
C HIS A 45 -24.04 6.72 10.20
N TYR A 46 -23.26 5.79 9.70
CA TYR A 46 -23.36 5.33 8.32
C TYR A 46 -23.33 3.80 8.26
N SER A 47 -23.95 3.25 7.23
CA SER A 47 -23.89 1.83 6.91
C SER A 47 -23.69 1.64 5.42
N ILE A 48 -23.16 0.49 5.02
CA ILE A 48 -22.86 0.17 3.63
C ILE A 48 -23.55 -1.13 3.25
N LEU A 49 -24.30 -1.08 2.15
CA LEU A 49 -24.94 -2.24 1.53
C LEU A 49 -24.35 -2.46 0.13
N TYR A 50 -24.12 -3.71 -0.24
CA TYR A 50 -23.74 -4.13 -1.59
C TYR A 50 -24.71 -5.19 -2.11
N ASP A 51 -25.44 -4.88 -3.19
CA ASP A 51 -26.59 -5.68 -3.66
C ASP A 51 -27.58 -6.05 -2.54
N GLY A 52 -27.88 -5.10 -1.65
CA GLY A 52 -28.75 -5.29 -0.50
C GLY A 52 -28.15 -6.08 0.67
N GLN A 53 -26.93 -6.58 0.55
CA GLN A 53 -26.22 -7.29 1.63
C GLN A 53 -25.37 -6.33 2.46
N THR A 54 -25.38 -6.49 3.77
CA THR A 54 -24.62 -5.64 4.69
C THR A 54 -23.12 -5.90 4.57
N ALA A 55 -22.39 -4.89 4.09
CA ALA A 55 -20.93 -4.85 4.13
C ALA A 55 -20.42 -4.18 5.42
N LEU A 56 -21.12 -3.12 5.86
CA LEU A 56 -20.82 -2.41 7.11
C LEU A 56 -22.12 -2.11 7.85
N GLN A 57 -22.20 -2.51 9.11
CA GLN A 57 -23.30 -2.21 10.02
C GLN A 57 -23.26 -0.72 10.42
N PRO A 58 -24.35 -0.15 11.04
CA PRO A 58 -24.34 1.23 11.50
C PRO A 58 -23.09 1.55 12.33
N SER A 59 -22.26 2.44 11.82
CA SER A 59 -20.95 2.83 12.32
C SER A 59 -20.92 4.32 12.56
N GLN A 60 -20.31 4.77 13.66
CA GLN A 60 -20.28 6.19 14.05
C GLN A 60 -19.35 6.99 13.15
N LEU A 61 -19.72 8.27 12.91
CA LEU A 61 -18.89 9.29 12.28
C LEU A 61 -18.63 10.46 13.24
N GLY A 62 -17.55 11.19 12.97
CA GLY A 62 -17.19 12.41 13.67
C GLY A 62 -15.76 12.44 14.16
N LEU A 63 -15.36 13.57 14.72
CA LEU A 63 -14.03 13.78 15.31
C LEU A 63 -14.09 14.83 16.43
N THR A 64 -13.01 14.93 17.19
CA THR A 64 -12.82 15.93 18.24
C THR A 64 -11.61 16.81 17.91
N THR A 65 -11.72 18.07 18.27
CA THR A 65 -10.65 19.07 18.12
C THR A 65 -10.50 19.87 19.41
N ASN A 66 -9.36 20.52 19.60
CA ASN A 66 -9.16 21.46 20.70
C ASN A 66 -10.20 22.59 20.75
N GLU A 67 -10.89 22.88 19.64
CA GLU A 67 -11.92 23.93 19.54
C GLU A 67 -13.35 23.43 19.70
N GLY A 68 -13.60 22.14 19.48
CA GLY A 68 -14.95 21.59 19.63
C GLY A 68 -15.06 20.10 19.30
N ASP A 69 -16.18 19.55 19.74
CA ASP A 69 -16.58 18.18 19.48
C ASP A 69 -17.52 18.13 18.27
N PHE A 70 -17.15 17.34 17.26
CA PHE A 70 -17.93 17.08 16.05
C PHE A 70 -18.38 15.61 15.96
N SER A 71 -18.43 14.90 17.09
CA SER A 71 -18.92 13.52 17.17
C SER A 71 -20.33 13.42 17.78
N LYS A 72 -20.83 14.52 18.34
CA LYS A 72 -22.16 14.61 19.00
C LYS A 72 -22.74 16.02 18.92
N ALA A 73 -24.03 16.14 19.25
CA ALA A 73 -24.78 17.39 19.19
C ALA A 73 -24.67 18.10 17.82
N LEU A 74 -24.57 17.29 16.75
CA LEU A 74 -24.55 17.76 15.39
C LEU A 74 -25.96 18.07 14.90
N THR A 75 -26.11 19.18 14.17
CA THR A 75 -27.35 19.56 13.50
C THR A 75 -27.10 19.62 12.00
N LEU A 76 -27.82 18.82 11.22
CA LEU A 76 -27.77 18.85 9.75
C LEU A 76 -28.32 20.19 9.26
N GLN A 77 -27.57 20.88 8.41
CA GLN A 77 -27.91 22.18 7.86
C GLN A 77 -28.32 22.11 6.40
N LYS A 78 -27.53 21.39 5.59
CA LYS A 78 -27.72 21.26 4.13
C LYS A 78 -27.27 19.90 3.63
N GLU A 79 -27.80 19.56 2.46
CA GLU A 79 -27.43 18.40 1.67
C GLU A 79 -27.12 18.85 0.25
N HIS A 80 -26.07 18.29 -0.34
CA HIS A 80 -25.72 18.50 -1.74
C HIS A 80 -25.34 17.16 -2.37
N THR A 81 -25.73 16.97 -3.61
CA THR A 81 -25.37 15.79 -4.41
C THR A 81 -24.79 16.24 -5.75
N ARG A 82 -23.84 15.47 -6.27
CA ARG A 82 -23.33 15.63 -7.64
C ARG A 82 -22.82 14.30 -8.17
N THR A 83 -22.72 14.20 -9.48
CA THR A 83 -22.01 13.09 -10.14
C THR A 83 -20.63 13.53 -10.55
N ILE A 84 -19.65 12.65 -10.38
CA ILE A 84 -18.27 12.79 -10.82
C ILE A 84 -18.09 11.87 -12.02
N ASP A 85 -17.50 12.37 -13.09
CA ASP A 85 -17.13 11.62 -14.30
C ASP A 85 -15.82 12.20 -14.83
N GLU A 86 -14.71 11.60 -14.44
CA GLU A 86 -13.35 12.09 -14.71
C GLU A 86 -12.48 11.01 -15.35
N THR A 87 -11.58 11.43 -16.22
CA THR A 87 -10.54 10.55 -16.74
C THR A 87 -9.18 11.16 -16.45
N TYR A 88 -8.30 10.37 -15.88
CA TYR A 88 -6.93 10.79 -15.61
C TYR A 88 -5.93 9.71 -16.02
N SER A 89 -4.67 10.11 -16.19
CA SER A 89 -3.57 9.22 -16.52
C SER A 89 -2.62 9.10 -15.33
N MET A 90 -2.03 7.93 -15.17
CA MET A 90 -1.00 7.61 -14.20
C MET A 90 0.26 7.11 -14.88
N ARG A 91 1.37 7.02 -14.15
CA ARG A 91 2.64 6.48 -14.68
C ARG A 91 2.63 4.96 -14.93
N GLY A 92 1.47 4.30 -14.76
CA GLY A 92 1.30 2.90 -15.10
C GLY A 92 1.86 1.92 -14.08
N THR A 93 1.87 2.25 -12.80
CA THR A 93 2.27 1.26 -11.78
C THR A 93 1.30 0.08 -11.76
N LYS A 94 0.00 0.35 -11.72
CA LYS A 94 -1.09 -0.64 -11.75
C LYS A 94 -1.91 -0.54 -13.05
N THR A 95 -2.15 0.70 -13.48
CA THR A 95 -2.87 1.07 -14.69
C THR A 95 -2.33 2.41 -15.19
N SER A 96 -2.36 2.65 -16.50
CA SER A 96 -1.91 3.92 -17.08
C SER A 96 -3.03 4.94 -17.25
N LYS A 97 -4.29 4.50 -17.26
CA LYS A 97 -5.47 5.36 -17.47
C LYS A 97 -6.65 4.86 -16.64
N VAL A 98 -7.28 5.79 -15.94
CA VAL A 98 -8.46 5.52 -15.11
C VAL A 98 -9.62 6.38 -15.60
N HIS A 99 -10.80 5.79 -15.68
CA HIS A 99 -12.07 6.48 -15.85
C HIS A 99 -12.86 6.36 -14.54
N TYR A 100 -12.82 7.40 -13.73
CA TYR A 100 -13.46 7.46 -12.43
C TYR A 100 -14.87 8.01 -12.52
N LYS A 101 -15.86 7.20 -12.12
CA LYS A 101 -17.25 7.60 -11.97
C LYS A 101 -17.74 7.36 -10.56
N ALA A 102 -18.34 8.38 -9.96
CA ALA A 102 -18.90 8.29 -8.62
C ALA A 102 -20.07 9.26 -8.44
N ASN A 103 -20.93 8.96 -7.49
CA ASN A 103 -21.91 9.90 -6.95
C ASN A 103 -21.40 10.44 -5.63
N GLU A 104 -21.46 11.76 -5.45
CA GLU A 104 -21.03 12.44 -4.23
C GLU A 104 -22.24 12.91 -3.44
N LEU A 105 -22.22 12.64 -2.13
CA LEU A 105 -23.13 13.20 -1.12
C LEU A 105 -22.32 14.03 -0.15
N ARG A 106 -22.66 15.32 -0.03
CA ARG A 106 -22.13 16.25 0.96
C ARG A 106 -23.20 16.61 1.96
N LEU A 107 -22.93 16.42 3.24
CA LEU A 107 -23.81 16.79 4.34
C LEU A 107 -23.09 17.84 5.19
N ASP A 108 -23.67 19.04 5.25
CA ASP A 108 -23.16 20.16 6.03
C ASP A 108 -23.80 20.20 7.42
N PHE A 109 -22.99 20.23 8.45
CA PHE A 109 -23.39 20.20 9.85
C PHE A 109 -22.92 21.46 10.61
N SER A 110 -23.56 21.72 11.74
CA SER A 110 -23.00 22.54 12.80
C SER A 110 -22.99 21.77 14.13
N ASN A 111 -21.92 21.94 14.91
CA ASN A 111 -21.83 21.39 16.26
C ASN A 111 -22.56 22.26 17.30
N ALA A 112 -22.50 21.89 18.59
CA ALA A 112 -23.12 22.66 19.69
C ALA A 112 -22.64 24.11 19.78
N LYS A 113 -21.41 24.40 19.41
CA LYS A 113 -20.83 25.76 19.35
C LYS A 113 -21.15 26.49 18.03
N LYS A 114 -22.00 25.91 17.15
CA LYS A 114 -22.32 26.44 15.82
C LYS A 114 -21.12 26.49 14.86
N TRP A 115 -20.15 25.61 15.04
CA TRP A 115 -19.02 25.46 14.13
C TRP A 115 -19.38 24.57 12.96
N PRO A 116 -19.03 24.97 11.73
CA PRO A 116 -19.35 24.18 10.54
C PRO A 116 -18.41 23.00 10.37
N MET A 117 -18.96 21.87 9.93
CA MET A 117 -18.23 20.70 9.42
C MET A 117 -19.07 20.08 8.30
N SER A 118 -18.44 19.59 7.27
CA SER A 118 -19.08 18.79 6.24
C SER A 118 -18.54 17.36 6.27
N ILE A 119 -19.42 16.40 6.01
CA ILE A 119 -19.04 15.02 5.72
C ILE A 119 -19.30 14.80 4.23
N VAL A 120 -18.27 14.40 3.50
CA VAL A 120 -18.33 14.19 2.05
C VAL A 120 -18.13 12.70 1.76
N PHE A 121 -19.09 12.08 1.10
CA PHE A 121 -19.00 10.71 0.58
C PHE A 121 -18.87 10.74 -0.94
N ARG A 122 -17.98 9.92 -1.50
CA ARG A 122 -17.91 9.57 -2.92
C ARG A 122 -18.10 8.08 -3.05
N VAL A 123 -19.08 7.66 -3.86
CA VAL A 123 -19.46 6.25 -4.02
C VAL A 123 -19.33 5.88 -5.49
N ALA A 124 -18.31 5.09 -5.81
CA ALA A 124 -18.11 4.44 -7.09
C ALA A 124 -18.70 3.01 -7.07
N ASP A 125 -18.61 2.26 -8.17
CA ASP A 125 -19.30 0.95 -8.29
C ASP A 125 -18.89 -0.08 -7.23
N ASN A 126 -17.64 -0.02 -6.74
CA ASN A 126 -17.13 -0.90 -5.69
C ASN A 126 -16.48 -0.14 -4.52
N ASP A 127 -16.39 1.19 -4.59
CA ASP A 127 -15.60 1.96 -3.64
C ASP A 127 -16.41 3.07 -2.97
N VAL A 128 -16.23 3.20 -1.67
CA VAL A 128 -16.68 4.33 -0.87
C VAL A 128 -15.45 5.06 -0.36
N ALA A 129 -15.39 6.37 -0.57
CA ALA A 129 -14.45 7.25 0.09
C ALA A 129 -15.21 8.32 0.86
N PHE A 130 -14.78 8.65 2.08
CA PHE A 130 -15.35 9.76 2.84
C PHE A 130 -14.28 10.52 3.62
N ARG A 131 -14.56 11.82 3.86
CA ARG A 131 -13.71 12.69 4.67
C ARG A 131 -14.53 13.78 5.37
N TYR A 132 -13.88 14.44 6.34
CA TYR A 132 -14.41 15.62 7.01
C TYR A 132 -13.78 16.88 6.41
N GLU A 133 -14.62 17.89 6.13
CA GLU A 133 -14.18 19.18 5.61
C GLU A 133 -14.61 20.30 6.55
N PHE A 134 -13.75 21.28 6.75
CA PHE A 134 -13.94 22.40 7.66
C PHE A 134 -13.76 23.72 6.93
N ALA A 135 -14.78 24.59 7.04
CA ALA A 135 -14.66 25.96 6.61
C ALA A 135 -14.02 26.81 7.72
N GLN A 136 -13.41 27.91 7.34
CA GLN A 136 -12.98 28.93 8.29
C GLN A 136 -14.20 29.50 9.01
N LYS A 137 -14.08 29.76 10.32
CA LYS A 137 -15.10 30.43 11.12
C LYS A 137 -14.52 31.61 11.89
N GLY A 138 -15.01 32.82 11.60
CA GLY A 138 -14.52 34.05 12.22
C GLY A 138 -13.03 34.23 11.95
N GLU A 139 -12.29 34.60 12.99
CA GLU A 139 -10.84 34.83 12.92
C GLU A 139 -10.00 33.54 13.07
N LEU A 140 -10.63 32.41 13.44
CA LEU A 140 -9.91 31.14 13.59
C LEU A 140 -9.48 30.58 12.24
N LYS A 141 -8.19 30.27 12.11
CA LYS A 141 -7.55 29.80 10.86
C LYS A 141 -6.90 28.43 10.97
N CYS A 142 -6.92 27.84 12.14
CA CYS A 142 -6.39 26.50 12.38
C CYS A 142 -6.97 25.90 13.65
N PHE A 143 -6.91 24.58 13.78
CA PHE A 143 -7.16 23.84 15.01
C PHE A 143 -6.34 22.53 15.03
N VAL A 144 -6.35 21.85 16.17
CA VAL A 144 -5.76 20.53 16.32
C VAL A 144 -6.87 19.50 16.40
N VAL A 145 -6.79 18.46 15.58
CA VAL A 145 -7.65 17.28 15.67
C VAL A 145 -7.06 16.34 16.71
N ASP A 146 -7.83 16.08 17.77
CA ASP A 146 -7.39 15.26 18.90
C ASP A 146 -7.67 13.77 18.66
N GLY A 147 -8.60 13.43 17.77
CA GLY A 147 -8.95 12.06 17.41
C GLY A 147 -10.23 11.96 16.61
N GLU A 148 -10.46 10.79 16.01
CA GLU A 148 -11.68 10.48 15.27
C GLU A 148 -12.57 9.51 16.05
N ALA A 149 -13.89 9.80 16.04
CA ALA A 149 -14.92 8.90 16.52
C ALA A 149 -15.39 7.90 15.44
N THR A 150 -14.78 7.95 14.27
CA THR A 150 -15.04 7.07 13.12
C THR A 150 -14.85 5.62 13.49
N THR A 151 -15.89 4.81 13.21
CA THR A 151 -15.88 3.35 13.47
C THR A 151 -16.19 2.55 12.21
N PHE A 152 -15.84 1.26 12.25
CA PHE A 152 -16.14 0.27 11.20
C PHE A 152 -16.69 -0.98 11.87
N ARG A 153 -18.02 -1.16 11.83
CA ARG A 153 -18.69 -2.32 12.40
C ARG A 153 -19.03 -3.31 11.30
N LEU A 154 -18.24 -4.37 11.24
CA LEU A 154 -18.45 -5.48 10.31
C LEU A 154 -19.43 -6.50 10.95
N PRO A 155 -20.10 -7.36 10.14
CA PRO A 155 -20.88 -8.49 10.67
C PRO A 155 -20.04 -9.41 11.56
N ASP A 156 -20.64 -10.00 12.59
CA ASP A 156 -19.92 -10.68 13.68
C ASP A 156 -19.10 -11.90 13.21
N GLU A 157 -19.52 -12.60 12.17
CA GLU A 157 -18.82 -13.77 11.62
C GLU A 157 -17.62 -13.43 10.72
N THR A 158 -17.31 -12.16 10.54
CA THR A 158 -16.25 -11.69 9.64
C THR A 158 -14.87 -12.26 10.00
N ARG A 159 -14.09 -12.58 8.97
CA ARG A 159 -12.70 -13.06 9.07
C ARG A 159 -11.74 -12.00 8.59
N THR A 160 -10.54 -11.99 9.15
CA THR A 160 -9.55 -10.92 8.97
C THR A 160 -8.32 -11.39 8.20
N PHE A 161 -7.77 -10.48 7.37
CA PHE A 161 -6.49 -10.60 6.67
C PHE A 161 -5.76 -9.29 6.88
N ILE A 162 -5.00 -9.18 7.96
CA ILE A 162 -4.52 -7.91 8.52
C ILE A 162 -3.10 -8.02 9.05
N CYS A 163 -2.40 -6.90 9.10
CA CYS A 163 -1.04 -6.76 9.61
C CYS A 163 -1.05 -5.98 10.92
N PRO A 164 -0.43 -6.46 12.00
CA PRO A 164 -0.45 -5.75 13.29
C PRO A 164 0.38 -4.46 13.24
N GLN A 165 -0.12 -3.42 13.92
CA GLN A 165 0.65 -2.23 14.26
C GLN A 165 1.65 -2.58 15.36
N SER A 166 2.93 -2.26 15.16
CA SER A 166 3.98 -2.48 16.16
C SER A 166 3.95 -1.40 17.26
N ASP A 167 4.53 -1.72 18.41
CA ASP A 167 4.88 -0.67 19.37
C ASP A 167 5.89 0.32 18.76
N PRO A 168 5.90 1.58 19.23
CA PRO A 168 6.85 2.57 18.77
C PRO A 168 8.27 2.28 19.27
N MET A 169 9.25 2.58 18.44
CA MET A 169 10.68 2.51 18.78
C MET A 169 11.14 1.12 19.25
N ILE A 170 10.61 0.07 18.62
CA ILE A 170 11.07 -1.31 18.78
C ILE A 170 11.71 -1.83 17.49
N GLY A 171 12.04 -3.12 17.48
CA GLY A 171 12.68 -3.80 16.35
C GLY A 171 14.17 -3.47 16.24
N TRP A 172 14.73 -3.84 15.09
CA TRP A 172 16.14 -3.57 14.83
C TRP A 172 16.41 -2.06 14.87
N MET A 173 17.37 -1.65 15.70
CA MET A 173 17.79 -0.25 15.85
C MET A 173 16.67 0.77 16.06
N ARG A 174 15.56 0.34 16.67
CA ARG A 174 14.40 1.19 17.00
C ARG A 174 13.79 1.91 15.78
N THR A 175 13.66 1.19 14.67
CA THR A 175 13.17 1.78 13.39
C THR A 175 11.66 1.65 13.19
N LYS A 176 10.95 0.92 14.06
CA LYS A 176 9.49 0.75 13.94
C LYS A 176 8.70 1.90 14.62
N PRO A 177 7.47 2.19 14.17
CA PRO A 177 6.68 1.50 13.13
C PRO A 177 7.21 1.71 11.71
N SER A 178 7.23 0.63 10.95
CA SER A 178 7.60 0.62 9.52
C SER A 178 6.72 -0.35 8.72
N TYR A 179 5.64 -0.87 9.32
CA TYR A 179 4.68 -1.83 8.76
C TYR A 179 5.30 -3.19 8.38
N GLU A 180 6.53 -3.46 8.82
CA GLU A 180 7.27 -4.70 8.58
C GLU A 180 6.90 -5.76 9.63
N GLU A 181 5.65 -6.23 9.60
CA GLU A 181 5.13 -7.29 10.46
C GLU A 181 4.48 -8.40 9.62
N GLU A 182 4.36 -9.59 10.21
CA GLU A 182 3.71 -10.72 9.55
C GLU A 182 2.20 -10.54 9.47
N TYR A 183 1.63 -10.77 8.30
CA TYR A 183 0.18 -10.83 8.13
C TYR A 183 -0.41 -12.04 8.86
N VAL A 184 -1.59 -11.85 9.43
CA VAL A 184 -2.49 -12.95 9.85
C VAL A 184 -3.59 -13.11 8.80
N ALA A 185 -4.09 -14.33 8.63
CA ALA A 185 -5.05 -14.66 7.60
C ALA A 185 -6.17 -15.56 8.14
N ASP A 186 -7.41 -15.19 7.80
CA ASP A 186 -8.64 -15.94 8.09
C ASP A 186 -8.92 -16.11 9.60
N ASP A 187 -8.43 -15.17 10.42
CA ASP A 187 -8.67 -15.13 11.85
C ASP A 187 -10.01 -14.49 12.22
N ALA A 188 -10.50 -14.71 13.43
CA ALA A 188 -11.67 -14.03 13.97
C ALA A 188 -11.31 -12.57 14.34
N MET A 189 -12.32 -11.68 14.30
CA MET A 189 -12.11 -10.25 14.61
C MET A 189 -11.68 -9.98 16.06
N ASP A 190 -12.10 -10.82 17.01
CA ASP A 190 -11.83 -10.67 18.45
C ASP A 190 -10.43 -11.12 18.86
N VAL A 191 -9.62 -11.66 17.95
CA VAL A 191 -8.20 -11.92 18.19
C VAL A 191 -7.48 -10.59 18.39
N LYS A 192 -6.73 -10.48 19.48
CA LYS A 192 -5.96 -9.26 19.78
C LYS A 192 -4.72 -9.17 18.89
N SER A 193 -4.40 -7.96 18.48
CA SER A 193 -3.17 -7.69 17.72
C SER A 193 -1.94 -8.03 18.56
N LYS A 194 -0.85 -8.40 17.88
CA LYS A 194 0.41 -8.87 18.49
C LYS A 194 0.95 -7.93 19.59
N TYR A 195 0.78 -6.62 19.40
CA TYR A 195 1.31 -5.60 20.32
C TYR A 195 0.19 -4.87 21.10
N GLY A 196 -1.09 -5.16 20.83
CA GLY A 196 -2.21 -4.44 21.43
C GLY A 196 -2.43 -3.02 20.87
N GLN A 197 -1.74 -2.67 19.78
CA GLN A 197 -1.83 -1.36 19.13
C GLN A 197 -2.84 -1.35 17.98
N GLY A 198 -3.44 -2.50 17.64
CA GLY A 198 -4.33 -2.64 16.49
C GLY A 198 -3.59 -3.02 15.21
N TYR A 199 -4.05 -2.50 14.06
CA TYR A 199 -3.68 -3.01 12.74
C TYR A 199 -3.39 -1.90 11.75
N THR A 200 -2.29 -2.04 10.99
CA THR A 200 -1.90 -1.11 9.93
C THR A 200 -2.86 -1.18 8.75
N PHE A 201 -3.07 -0.07 8.05
CA PHE A 201 -3.75 -0.09 6.76
C PHE A 201 -2.86 -0.69 5.66
N PRO A 202 -3.49 -1.32 4.62
CA PRO A 202 -4.91 -1.64 4.47
C PRO A 202 -5.30 -2.91 5.26
N CYS A 203 -6.55 -2.99 5.67
CA CYS A 203 -7.12 -4.13 6.36
C CYS A 203 -8.17 -4.81 5.47
N LEU A 204 -7.98 -6.09 5.14
CA LEU A 204 -8.90 -6.88 4.34
C LEU A 204 -9.75 -7.78 5.24
N PHE A 205 -11.04 -7.85 4.92
CA PHE A 205 -12.03 -8.62 5.65
C PHE A 205 -12.84 -9.50 4.70
N ARG A 206 -13.18 -10.70 5.15
CA ARG A 206 -14.05 -11.64 4.47
C ARG A 206 -15.31 -11.86 5.30
N ILE A 207 -16.46 -11.54 4.76
CA ILE A 207 -17.77 -11.84 5.36
C ILE A 207 -18.22 -13.20 4.81
N PRO A 208 -18.30 -14.27 5.64
CA PRO A 208 -18.73 -15.58 5.21
C PRO A 208 -20.19 -15.60 4.76
N ASN A 209 -20.54 -16.54 3.91
CA ASN A 209 -21.91 -16.84 3.55
C ASN A 209 -22.46 -17.92 4.48
N THR A 210 -22.93 -17.53 5.66
CA THR A 210 -23.45 -18.44 6.70
C THR A 210 -24.85 -18.99 6.35
N ASP A 211 -25.61 -18.27 5.51
CA ASP A 211 -26.99 -18.57 5.17
C ASP A 211 -27.14 -19.34 3.85
N LYS A 212 -26.04 -19.83 3.30
CA LYS A 212 -26.07 -20.55 2.02
C LYS A 212 -26.98 -21.79 2.10
N LYS A 213 -27.88 -21.88 1.13
CA LYS A 213 -28.86 -22.98 1.02
C LYS A 213 -28.38 -24.14 0.17
N ASP A 214 -27.40 -23.90 -0.72
CA ASP A 214 -26.80 -24.88 -1.62
C ASP A 214 -25.27 -24.89 -1.44
N LYS A 215 -24.65 -26.10 -1.46
CA LYS A 215 -23.19 -26.26 -1.47
C LYS A 215 -22.49 -25.62 -2.68
N LYS A 216 -23.26 -25.28 -3.73
CA LYS A 216 -22.75 -24.56 -4.92
C LYS A 216 -22.62 -23.05 -4.71
N GLU A 217 -23.28 -22.48 -3.69
CA GLU A 217 -23.15 -21.07 -3.36
C GLU A 217 -21.75 -20.79 -2.82
N PRO A 218 -21.16 -19.61 -3.13
CA PRO A 218 -19.84 -19.25 -2.62
C PRO A 218 -19.80 -19.27 -1.09
N ASP A 219 -18.65 -19.67 -0.52
CA ASP A 219 -18.43 -19.62 0.94
C ASP A 219 -18.25 -18.20 1.45
N THR A 220 -17.99 -17.26 0.57
CA THR A 220 -17.82 -15.83 0.87
C THR A 220 -19.01 -15.06 0.33
N ARG A 221 -19.64 -14.25 1.20
CA ARG A 221 -20.71 -13.32 0.84
C ARG A 221 -20.14 -12.03 0.27
N LEU A 222 -19.22 -11.40 0.99
CA LEU A 222 -18.55 -10.17 0.58
C LEU A 222 -17.09 -10.14 1.04
N TRP A 223 -16.26 -9.43 0.27
CA TRP A 223 -14.94 -8.95 0.65
C TRP A 223 -15.01 -7.45 0.91
N VAL A 224 -14.30 -6.97 1.93
CA VAL A 224 -14.25 -5.56 2.32
C VAL A 224 -12.80 -5.19 2.59
N LEU A 225 -12.25 -4.19 1.87
CA LEU A 225 -10.92 -3.64 2.12
C LEU A 225 -11.09 -2.23 2.70
N ILE A 226 -10.52 -1.99 3.87
CA ILE A 226 -10.54 -0.69 4.54
C ILE A 226 -9.15 -0.09 4.53
N SER A 227 -9.02 1.17 4.11
CA SER A 227 -7.76 1.89 4.06
C SER A 227 -7.98 3.41 4.18
N GLU A 228 -6.92 4.17 3.94
CA GLU A 228 -6.95 5.62 3.83
C GLU A 228 -6.09 6.10 2.66
N THR A 229 -6.35 7.31 2.17
CA THR A 229 -5.56 7.95 1.12
C THR A 229 -5.58 9.46 1.21
N GLY A 230 -4.65 10.13 0.54
CA GLY A 230 -4.54 11.59 0.56
C GLY A 230 -3.89 12.13 1.83
N VAL A 231 -3.01 11.37 2.47
CA VAL A 231 -2.17 11.86 3.57
C VAL A 231 -0.90 12.45 3.00
N ASN A 232 -0.63 13.66 3.40
CA ASN A 232 0.58 14.45 3.12
C ASN A 232 1.03 15.16 4.41
N GLY A 233 1.88 16.18 4.30
CA GLY A 233 2.37 16.98 5.43
C GLY A 233 1.29 17.74 6.23
N ASP A 234 0.05 17.78 5.73
CA ASP A 234 -1.06 18.50 6.38
C ASP A 234 -1.84 17.62 7.38
N TYR A 235 -1.52 16.33 7.50
CA TYR A 235 -2.22 15.43 8.43
C TYR A 235 -1.31 14.29 8.91
N VAL A 236 -1.82 13.48 9.84
CA VAL A 236 -1.18 12.24 10.33
C VAL A 236 -1.63 11.03 9.52
N GLY A 237 -0.79 10.00 9.42
CA GLY A 237 -1.25 8.67 9.02
C GLY A 237 -2.01 8.00 10.16
N CYS A 238 -3.01 7.18 9.84
CA CYS A 238 -3.81 6.47 10.82
C CYS A 238 -3.73 4.96 10.63
N HIS A 239 -4.27 4.24 11.62
CA HIS A 239 -4.41 2.78 11.61
C HIS A 239 -5.73 2.38 12.28
N LEU A 240 -6.08 1.09 12.32
CA LEU A 240 -7.25 0.60 13.08
C LEU A 240 -6.84 0.16 14.48
N THR A 241 -7.73 0.43 15.47
CA THR A 241 -7.59 -0.17 16.81
C THR A 241 -7.80 -1.68 16.77
N ASP A 242 -7.54 -2.37 17.88
CA ASP A 242 -8.12 -3.69 18.11
C ASP A 242 -9.66 -3.63 18.06
N PHE A 243 -10.27 -4.76 17.72
CA PHE A 243 -11.72 -4.90 17.67
C PHE A 243 -12.37 -4.71 19.04
N ASP A 244 -13.49 -4.00 19.06
CA ASP A 244 -14.36 -3.77 20.20
C ASP A 244 -15.77 -4.29 19.86
N ALA A 245 -16.34 -5.13 20.70
CA ALA A 245 -17.62 -5.80 20.41
C ALA A 245 -18.80 -4.83 20.24
N GLU A 246 -18.77 -3.65 20.86
CA GLU A 246 -19.84 -2.65 20.76
C GLU A 246 -19.61 -1.68 19.60
N ARG A 247 -18.34 -1.29 19.35
CA ARG A 247 -18.00 -0.21 18.42
C ARG A 247 -17.32 -0.69 17.14
N GLY A 248 -16.92 -1.95 17.05
CA GLY A 248 -16.13 -2.47 15.94
C GLY A 248 -14.68 -1.95 15.99
N TYR A 249 -14.04 -1.84 14.83
CA TYR A 249 -12.75 -1.18 14.69
C TYR A 249 -12.94 0.35 14.67
N ARG A 250 -11.92 1.08 15.14
CA ARG A 250 -11.91 2.55 15.18
C ARG A 250 -10.65 3.08 14.52
N ILE A 251 -10.71 4.30 14.05
CA ILE A 251 -9.49 5.04 13.66
C ILE A 251 -8.65 5.29 14.92
N ALA A 252 -7.37 4.95 14.83
CA ALA A 252 -6.34 5.29 15.79
C ALA A 252 -5.31 6.22 15.14
N PHE A 253 -4.89 7.23 15.89
CA PHE A 253 -3.82 8.16 15.53
C PHE A 253 -2.46 7.57 15.89
N PRO A 254 -1.35 8.17 15.40
CA PRO A 254 0.00 7.75 15.77
C PRO A 254 0.20 7.69 17.29
N MET A 255 1.12 6.85 17.70
CA MET A 255 1.47 6.73 19.14
C MET A 255 2.44 7.83 19.57
N GLU A 256 2.33 8.28 20.83
CA GLU A 256 3.18 9.33 21.40
C GLU A 256 4.69 9.03 21.24
N GLY A 257 5.08 7.74 21.40
CA GLY A 257 6.48 7.30 21.30
C GLY A 257 7.06 7.21 19.90
N GLU A 258 6.25 7.30 18.84
CA GLU A 258 6.77 7.25 17.45
C GLU A 258 7.78 8.37 17.19
N ALA A 259 8.67 8.16 16.23
CA ALA A 259 9.72 9.11 15.87
C ALA A 259 10.56 9.56 17.08
N ASN A 260 10.91 8.60 17.96
CA ASN A 260 11.64 8.85 19.22
C ASN A 260 11.00 9.93 20.12
N GLY A 261 9.66 10.03 20.09
CA GLY A 261 8.88 11.01 20.84
C GLY A 261 8.87 12.43 20.23
N VAL A 262 9.49 12.61 19.08
CA VAL A 262 9.48 13.91 18.38
C VAL A 262 8.13 14.15 17.71
N GLY A 263 7.61 15.38 17.80
CA GLY A 263 6.29 15.73 17.28
C GLY A 263 5.13 15.22 18.14
N THR A 264 3.91 15.62 17.79
CA THR A 264 2.68 15.19 18.45
C THR A 264 1.94 14.14 17.62
N PRO A 265 1.20 13.20 18.24
CA PRO A 265 0.33 12.29 17.51
C PRO A 265 -0.90 12.96 16.91
N ASN A 266 -1.26 14.16 17.36
CA ASN A 266 -2.40 14.92 16.90
C ASN A 266 -2.12 15.62 15.57
N ALA A 267 -3.19 15.90 14.79
CA ALA A 267 -3.05 16.57 13.51
C ALA A 267 -3.38 18.07 13.63
N GLY A 268 -2.44 18.94 13.25
CA GLY A 268 -2.69 20.37 13.05
C GLY A 268 -3.34 20.59 11.68
N LEU A 269 -4.50 21.25 11.63
CA LEU A 269 -5.23 21.50 10.40
C LEU A 269 -5.40 23.02 10.16
N ALA A 270 -4.90 23.52 9.03
CA ALA A 270 -5.19 24.86 8.55
C ALA A 270 -6.63 24.94 8.02
N LEU A 271 -7.27 26.11 8.16
CA LEU A 271 -8.65 26.32 7.72
C LEU A 271 -8.73 27.35 6.59
N PRO A 272 -9.52 27.10 5.53
CA PRO A 272 -10.33 25.89 5.30
C PRO A 272 -9.45 24.68 5.04
N GLY A 273 -9.88 23.50 5.51
CA GLY A 273 -9.08 22.28 5.39
C GLY A 273 -9.94 21.00 5.48
N HIS A 274 -9.30 19.86 5.35
CA HIS A 274 -9.97 18.58 5.39
C HIS A 274 -9.07 17.48 5.95
N THR A 275 -9.69 16.40 6.44
CA THR A 275 -8.96 15.16 6.77
C THR A 275 -8.61 14.38 5.49
N PRO A 276 -7.69 13.41 5.56
CA PRO A 276 -7.54 12.38 4.53
C PRO A 276 -8.85 11.63 4.26
N TRP A 277 -8.91 10.96 3.12
CA TRP A 277 -10.02 10.10 2.78
C TRP A 277 -9.91 8.75 3.50
N ARG A 278 -11.00 8.29 4.11
CA ARG A 278 -11.18 6.90 4.53
C ARG A 278 -11.79 6.16 3.37
N THR A 279 -11.23 5.00 2.98
CA THR A 279 -11.64 4.24 1.81
C THR A 279 -12.14 2.85 2.19
N ILE A 280 -13.20 2.39 1.53
CA ILE A 280 -13.80 1.07 1.73
C ILE A 280 -14.14 0.50 0.36
N THR A 281 -13.43 -0.55 -0.04
CA THR A 281 -13.71 -1.29 -1.29
C THR A 281 -14.53 -2.53 -0.97
N VAL A 282 -15.60 -2.78 -1.70
CA VAL A 282 -16.51 -3.92 -1.47
C VAL A 282 -16.72 -4.72 -2.75
N GLY A 283 -16.67 -6.03 -2.63
CA GLY A 283 -16.95 -6.93 -3.74
C GLY A 283 -17.45 -8.31 -3.32
N LYS A 284 -18.21 -9.00 -4.19
CA LYS A 284 -18.58 -10.42 -4.01
C LYS A 284 -17.38 -11.33 -4.31
N THR A 285 -16.40 -10.82 -5.04
CA THR A 285 -15.15 -11.50 -5.39
C THR A 285 -13.97 -10.63 -4.99
N LEU A 286 -12.77 -11.16 -5.07
CA LEU A 286 -11.53 -10.43 -4.82
C LEU A 286 -11.13 -9.51 -6.00
N GLN A 287 -11.80 -9.60 -7.15
CA GLN A 287 -11.45 -8.79 -8.31
C GLN A 287 -11.53 -7.28 -8.02
N PRO A 288 -12.64 -6.72 -7.47
CA PRO A 288 -12.68 -5.31 -7.09
C PRO A 288 -11.61 -4.91 -6.08
N ILE A 289 -11.23 -5.82 -5.17
CA ILE A 289 -10.19 -5.57 -4.16
C ILE A 289 -8.82 -5.41 -4.83
N ALA A 290 -8.42 -6.38 -5.67
CA ALA A 290 -7.11 -6.37 -6.33
C ALA A 290 -6.99 -5.28 -7.41
N GLU A 291 -8.12 -4.88 -8.02
CA GLU A 291 -8.14 -3.94 -9.15
C GLU A 291 -8.51 -2.50 -8.73
N THR A 292 -8.88 -2.24 -7.46
CA THR A 292 -9.31 -0.90 -7.01
C THR A 292 -8.28 0.18 -7.36
N THR A 293 -8.78 1.34 -7.72
CA THR A 293 -8.01 2.57 -7.93
C THR A 293 -8.38 3.67 -6.94
N VAL A 294 -9.22 3.37 -5.95
CA VAL A 294 -9.78 4.35 -5.00
C VAL A 294 -8.72 5.18 -4.29
N ALA A 295 -7.53 4.60 -4.04
CA ALA A 295 -6.41 5.32 -3.44
C ALA A 295 -5.94 6.52 -4.31
N TYR A 296 -6.18 6.46 -5.61
CA TYR A 296 -5.81 7.47 -6.58
C TYR A 296 -7.01 8.32 -7.02
N ASP A 297 -8.22 7.76 -7.11
CA ASP A 297 -9.40 8.39 -7.66
C ASP A 297 -9.82 9.67 -6.93
N VAL A 298 -9.57 9.73 -5.63
CA VAL A 298 -10.05 10.80 -4.73
C VAL A 298 -8.96 11.80 -4.33
N VAL A 299 -7.74 11.64 -4.85
CA VAL A 299 -6.62 12.57 -4.62
C VAL A 299 -6.26 13.33 -5.89
N GLU A 300 -5.58 14.48 -5.74
CA GLU A 300 -5.13 15.30 -6.84
C GLU A 300 -3.59 15.32 -6.92
N PRO A 301 -3.01 15.54 -8.11
CA PRO A 301 -1.59 15.82 -8.22
C PRO A 301 -1.21 17.09 -7.43
N LEU A 302 -0.28 16.99 -6.49
CA LEU A 302 0.20 18.13 -5.72
C LEU A 302 1.34 18.87 -6.44
N TYR A 303 2.12 18.14 -7.24
CA TYR A 303 3.28 18.67 -7.94
C TYR A 303 3.25 18.27 -9.41
N GLN A 304 3.80 19.14 -10.26
CA GLN A 304 4.05 18.83 -11.67
C GLN A 304 5.44 18.21 -11.83
N ALA A 305 5.57 17.22 -12.73
CA ALA A 305 6.86 16.63 -13.06
C ALA A 305 7.77 17.69 -13.72
N LYS A 306 8.96 17.90 -13.14
CA LYS A 306 9.97 18.80 -13.71
C LYS A 306 10.93 18.10 -14.66
N TYR A 307 10.97 16.78 -14.62
CA TYR A 307 11.82 15.93 -15.44
C TYR A 307 11.03 14.73 -15.96
N ASP A 308 11.59 14.05 -16.95
CA ASP A 308 11.12 12.73 -17.36
C ASP A 308 11.66 11.66 -16.42
N TYR A 309 10.77 11.02 -15.67
CA TYR A 309 11.08 9.99 -14.69
C TYR A 309 10.92 8.61 -15.33
N ARG A 310 12.02 7.99 -15.72
CA ARG A 310 12.01 6.71 -16.42
C ARG A 310 11.73 5.55 -15.46
N PRO A 311 10.74 4.69 -15.73
CA PRO A 311 10.59 3.42 -15.02
C PRO A 311 11.70 2.44 -15.39
N GLY A 312 11.89 1.37 -14.61
CA GLY A 312 12.92 0.39 -14.95
C GLY A 312 13.17 -0.66 -13.87
N ARG A 313 14.28 -1.36 -14.04
CA ARG A 313 14.74 -2.44 -13.16
C ARG A 313 16.08 -2.07 -12.57
N TYR A 314 16.31 -2.54 -11.34
CA TYR A 314 17.59 -2.30 -10.70
C TYR A 314 18.20 -3.56 -10.10
N THR A 315 19.53 -3.60 -10.05
CA THR A 315 20.34 -4.59 -9.31
C THR A 315 20.66 -4.03 -7.93
N TRP A 316 20.73 -4.91 -6.94
CA TRP A 316 20.96 -4.56 -5.54
C TRP A 316 21.86 -5.58 -4.85
N SER A 317 23.09 -5.20 -4.52
CA SER A 317 24.07 -6.11 -3.94
C SER A 317 23.75 -6.48 -2.49
N TRP A 318 23.21 -5.53 -1.73
CA TRP A 318 23.06 -5.64 -0.29
C TRP A 318 22.13 -6.79 0.12
N LEU A 319 21.08 -7.07 -0.66
CA LEU A 319 20.09 -8.09 -0.29
C LEU A 319 20.72 -9.45 0.06
N ILE A 320 21.70 -9.91 -0.71
CA ILE A 320 22.38 -11.20 -0.50
C ILE A 320 23.82 -11.04 0.01
N TRP A 321 24.54 -10.01 -0.45
CA TRP A 321 25.94 -9.84 -0.09
C TRP A 321 26.18 -8.95 1.13
N GLN A 322 25.10 -8.30 1.62
CA GLN A 322 25.04 -7.47 2.82
C GLN A 322 26.04 -6.31 2.83
N ASP A 323 26.26 -5.69 3.99
CA ASP A 323 27.10 -4.48 4.18
C ASP A 323 28.51 -4.59 3.57
N ASN A 324 29.10 -5.79 3.56
CA ASN A 324 30.42 -6.03 2.97
C ASN A 324 30.47 -5.78 1.47
N SER A 325 29.34 -5.80 0.78
CA SER A 325 29.24 -5.52 -0.65
C SER A 325 29.30 -4.02 -0.98
N ILE A 326 29.15 -3.16 0.02
CA ILE A 326 29.19 -1.72 -0.20
C ILE A 326 30.65 -1.29 -0.31
N ASN A 327 31.27 -1.66 -1.39
CA ASN A 327 32.63 -1.31 -1.80
C ASN A 327 32.69 -1.11 -3.32
N TYR A 328 33.67 -0.39 -3.81
CA TYR A 328 33.76 -0.01 -5.22
C TYR A 328 33.70 -1.21 -6.17
N ASN A 329 34.48 -2.26 -5.89
CA ASN A 329 34.66 -3.40 -6.82
C ASN A 329 33.35 -4.25 -6.91
N ASP A 330 32.70 -4.52 -5.77
CA ASP A 330 31.44 -5.25 -5.77
C ASP A 330 30.34 -4.42 -6.48
N GLN A 331 30.33 -3.10 -6.30
CA GLN A 331 29.37 -2.24 -7.03
C GLN A 331 29.63 -2.22 -8.54
N VAL A 332 30.89 -2.26 -8.99
CA VAL A 332 31.21 -2.44 -10.42
C VAL A 332 30.63 -3.75 -10.95
N ALA A 333 30.74 -4.85 -10.19
CA ALA A 333 30.18 -6.15 -10.61
C ALA A 333 28.63 -6.10 -10.76
N PHE A 334 27.93 -5.36 -9.89
CA PHE A 334 26.46 -5.19 -9.98
C PHE A 334 26.04 -4.21 -11.09
N ILE A 335 26.85 -3.22 -11.40
CA ILE A 335 26.67 -2.36 -12.58
C ILE A 335 26.83 -3.18 -13.86
N ASP A 336 27.87 -4.03 -13.94
CA ASP A 336 28.10 -4.91 -15.08
C ASP A 336 26.96 -5.95 -15.23
N LEU A 337 26.43 -6.47 -14.13
CA LEU A 337 25.25 -7.32 -14.12
C LEU A 337 24.02 -6.56 -14.69
N ALA A 338 23.75 -5.34 -14.20
CA ALA A 338 22.67 -4.51 -14.71
C ALA A 338 22.80 -4.28 -16.22
N ALA A 339 24.01 -3.93 -16.69
CA ALA A 339 24.29 -3.73 -18.11
C ALA A 339 24.08 -5.02 -18.93
N ALA A 340 24.54 -6.18 -18.45
CA ALA A 340 24.38 -7.48 -19.11
C ALA A 340 22.90 -7.89 -19.22
N MET A 341 22.08 -7.49 -18.24
CA MET A 341 20.65 -7.75 -18.23
C MET A 341 19.82 -6.65 -18.91
N GLY A 342 20.44 -5.55 -19.34
CA GLY A 342 19.74 -4.41 -19.92
C GLY A 342 18.88 -3.65 -18.91
N TYR A 343 19.27 -3.66 -17.64
CA TYR A 343 18.55 -2.95 -16.56
C TYR A 343 18.98 -1.48 -16.51
N GLU A 344 18.05 -0.65 -16.12
CA GLU A 344 18.21 0.81 -16.13
C GLU A 344 19.05 1.32 -14.96
N TYR A 345 19.05 0.58 -13.82
CA TYR A 345 19.59 1.09 -12.57
C TYR A 345 20.43 0.06 -11.80
N CYS A 346 21.30 0.59 -10.94
CA CYS A 346 22.00 -0.15 -9.89
C CYS A 346 21.87 0.65 -8.58
N LEU A 347 21.37 0.03 -7.51
CA LEU A 347 21.27 0.63 -6.19
C LEU A 347 22.55 0.37 -5.39
N VAL A 348 23.19 1.44 -4.93
CA VAL A 348 24.28 1.42 -3.94
C VAL A 348 23.68 1.74 -2.58
N ASP A 349 23.69 0.75 -1.70
CA ASP A 349 23.02 0.79 -0.39
C ASP A 349 23.82 1.51 0.70
N GLY A 350 23.35 1.51 1.94
CA GLY A 350 23.87 2.26 3.08
C GLY A 350 25.38 2.12 3.32
N CYS A 351 25.97 3.11 3.99
CA CYS A 351 27.41 3.24 4.26
C CYS A 351 28.31 3.51 3.03
N TRP A 352 27.74 3.82 1.87
CA TRP A 352 28.52 4.13 0.68
C TRP A 352 29.43 5.37 0.86
N ASP A 353 29.01 6.35 1.67
CA ASP A 353 29.76 7.57 1.98
C ASP A 353 31.07 7.29 2.75
N GLN A 354 31.05 6.27 3.63
CA GLN A 354 32.21 5.84 4.41
C GLN A 354 33.07 4.81 3.66
N ASN A 355 32.44 3.81 3.05
CA ASN A 355 33.14 2.67 2.46
C ASN A 355 33.69 2.96 1.06
N ILE A 356 33.00 3.79 0.28
CA ILE A 356 33.37 4.18 -1.09
C ILE A 356 33.85 5.62 -1.13
N GLY A 357 33.09 6.51 -0.50
CA GLY A 357 33.34 7.95 -0.45
C GLY A 357 32.86 8.70 -1.68
N TYR A 358 32.49 9.97 -1.48
CA TYR A 358 31.87 10.84 -2.49
C TYR A 358 32.62 10.88 -3.83
N LYS A 359 33.94 11.08 -3.79
CA LYS A 359 34.76 11.13 -5.00
C LYS A 359 34.71 9.83 -5.82
N ARG A 360 34.79 8.69 -5.16
CA ARG A 360 34.72 7.40 -5.85
C ARG A 360 33.32 7.03 -6.30
N VAL A 361 32.27 7.52 -5.62
CA VAL A 361 30.89 7.41 -6.11
C VAL A 361 30.71 8.21 -7.40
N GLU A 362 31.36 9.39 -7.55
CA GLU A 362 31.37 10.11 -8.84
C GLU A 362 32.03 9.28 -9.96
N GLU A 363 33.13 8.59 -9.65
CA GLU A 363 33.81 7.69 -10.61
C GLU A 363 32.90 6.51 -10.96
N LEU A 364 32.24 5.92 -9.96
CA LEU A 364 31.30 4.81 -10.12
C LEU A 364 30.10 5.23 -10.97
N SER A 365 29.54 6.44 -10.76
CA SER A 365 28.44 6.97 -11.56
C SER A 365 28.84 7.17 -13.02
N ARG A 366 30.04 7.71 -13.28
CA ARG A 366 30.56 7.81 -14.66
C ARG A 366 30.75 6.43 -15.31
N TYR A 367 31.24 5.46 -14.55
CA TYR A 367 31.37 4.08 -15.01
C TYR A 367 29.99 3.49 -15.37
N ALA A 368 28.99 3.61 -14.48
CA ALA A 368 27.64 3.13 -14.73
C ALA A 368 27.05 3.75 -16.01
N GLN A 369 27.16 5.08 -16.17
CA GLN A 369 26.69 5.80 -17.35
C GLN A 369 27.39 5.31 -18.65
N SER A 370 28.67 4.97 -18.60
CA SER A 370 29.39 4.40 -19.75
C SER A 370 28.86 3.03 -20.17
N LYS A 371 28.15 2.34 -19.26
CA LYS A 371 27.48 1.05 -19.50
C LYS A 371 25.98 1.19 -19.81
N GLY A 372 25.46 2.41 -19.85
CA GLY A 372 24.01 2.65 -20.04
C GLY A 372 23.18 2.46 -18.78
N VAL A 373 23.79 2.37 -17.60
CA VAL A 373 23.17 2.18 -16.30
C VAL A 373 23.25 3.49 -15.50
N SER A 374 22.21 3.79 -14.69
CA SER A 374 22.23 4.91 -13.76
C SER A 374 22.26 4.42 -12.31
N LEU A 375 22.85 5.20 -11.42
CA LEU A 375 22.86 4.86 -10.00
C LEU A 375 21.58 5.35 -9.29
N LEU A 376 21.16 4.57 -8.29
CA LEU A 376 20.31 4.98 -7.18
C LEU A 376 21.16 4.92 -5.91
N LEU A 377 21.03 5.88 -4.99
CA LEU A 377 21.82 5.92 -3.75
C LEU A 377 20.93 5.90 -2.52
N TRP A 378 21.37 5.19 -1.50
CA TRP A 378 20.67 5.05 -0.23
C TRP A 378 20.98 6.19 0.75
N TYR A 379 19.98 6.59 1.54
CA TYR A 379 20.09 7.57 2.63
C TYR A 379 19.24 7.15 3.83
N ASN A 380 19.69 7.44 5.05
CA ASN A 380 18.85 7.48 6.22
C ASN A 380 17.99 8.76 6.17
N SER A 381 16.70 8.66 6.50
CA SER A 381 15.73 9.77 6.44
C SER A 381 16.15 10.97 7.32
N ASN A 382 16.76 10.65 8.47
CA ASN A 382 17.19 11.65 9.46
C ASN A 382 18.44 11.16 10.20
N GLY A 383 18.60 11.41 11.44
CA GLY A 383 19.72 10.95 12.24
C GLY A 383 19.42 10.91 13.74
N TYR A 384 18.17 11.21 14.14
CA TYR A 384 17.77 11.34 15.53
C TYR A 384 16.51 10.54 15.91
N GLU A 385 15.78 9.99 14.93
CA GLU A 385 14.56 9.22 15.16
C GLU A 385 14.80 7.70 15.19
N ASN A 386 16.03 7.26 14.91
CA ASN A 386 16.42 5.85 14.94
C ASN A 386 17.88 5.68 15.33
N ASP A 387 18.25 4.46 15.74
CA ASP A 387 19.63 4.11 16.12
C ASP A 387 20.41 3.39 15.00
N ALA A 388 19.85 3.28 13.79
CA ALA A 388 20.50 2.60 12.68
C ALA A 388 21.92 3.17 12.44
N PRO A 389 22.95 2.32 12.37
CA PRO A 389 24.32 2.79 12.15
C PRO A 389 24.60 3.23 10.71
N GLN A 390 23.77 2.79 9.76
CA GLN A 390 23.96 3.06 8.33
C GLN A 390 23.94 4.56 8.03
N THR A 391 24.90 4.96 7.21
CA THR A 391 25.07 6.32 6.70
C THR A 391 24.88 6.35 5.17
N PRO A 392 24.66 7.53 4.54
CA PRO A 392 24.62 8.90 5.09
C PRO A 392 23.45 9.18 6.02
N LYS A 393 23.73 9.79 7.17
CA LYS A 393 22.75 10.28 8.14
C LYS A 393 22.77 11.81 8.16
N GLN A 394 21.71 12.42 8.69
CA GLN A 394 21.57 13.87 8.85
C GLN A 394 21.66 14.66 7.51
N ARG A 395 21.20 14.02 6.42
CA ARG A 395 21.19 14.63 5.09
C ARG A 395 19.80 14.98 4.62
N MET A 396 18.79 14.12 4.90
CA MET A 396 17.46 14.25 4.31
C MET A 396 16.48 15.11 5.12
N HIS A 397 16.60 15.20 6.44
CA HIS A 397 15.67 15.96 7.30
C HIS A 397 15.86 17.47 7.26
N ASN A 398 17.05 17.98 6.97
CA ASN A 398 17.34 19.41 6.90
C ASN A 398 17.31 19.92 5.46
N THR A 399 16.39 20.83 5.14
CA THR A 399 16.15 21.33 3.77
C THR A 399 17.42 21.84 3.09
N ARG A 400 18.25 22.65 3.78
CA ARG A 400 19.49 23.16 3.18
C ARG A 400 20.45 22.02 2.82
N VAL A 401 20.71 21.12 3.76
CA VAL A 401 21.62 20.01 3.56
C VAL A 401 21.11 19.05 2.49
N ARG A 402 19.80 18.73 2.54
CA ARG A 402 19.12 17.88 1.56
C ARG A 402 19.25 18.44 0.14
N ARG A 403 19.00 19.71 -0.04
CA ARG A 403 19.10 20.35 -1.37
C ARG A 403 20.55 20.43 -1.88
N GLU A 404 21.53 20.67 -1.01
CA GLU A 404 22.95 20.61 -1.35
C GLU A 404 23.36 19.21 -1.83
N GLU A 405 22.89 18.18 -1.12
CA GLU A 405 23.13 16.77 -1.46
C GLU A 405 22.46 16.41 -2.80
N MET A 406 21.17 16.77 -2.97
CA MET A 406 20.42 16.49 -4.21
C MET A 406 21.01 17.23 -5.43
N ALA A 407 21.52 18.44 -5.26
CA ALA A 407 22.22 19.16 -6.31
C ALA A 407 23.51 18.43 -6.74
N TRP A 408 24.27 17.87 -5.78
CA TRP A 408 25.43 17.04 -6.08
C TRP A 408 25.03 15.74 -6.81
N LEU A 409 23.98 15.05 -6.35
CA LEU A 409 23.46 13.83 -7.01
C LEU A 409 23.06 14.09 -8.47
N GLN A 410 22.33 15.18 -8.72
CA GLN A 410 21.98 15.59 -10.08
C GLN A 410 23.21 15.84 -10.94
N LYS A 411 24.21 16.59 -10.40
CA LYS A 411 25.46 16.92 -11.09
C LYS A 411 26.23 15.68 -11.52
N ILE A 412 26.26 14.64 -10.70
CA ILE A 412 26.99 13.40 -11.02
C ILE A 412 26.15 12.41 -11.83
N GLY A 413 24.88 12.71 -12.13
CA GLY A 413 24.00 11.91 -12.98
C GLY A 413 23.26 10.77 -12.30
N VAL A 414 23.18 10.75 -10.96
CA VAL A 414 22.30 9.87 -10.19
C VAL A 414 20.85 10.16 -10.52
N LYS A 415 19.98 9.13 -10.59
CA LYS A 415 18.60 9.25 -11.04
C LYS A 415 17.55 9.00 -9.97
N GLY A 416 17.97 8.59 -8.79
CA GLY A 416 17.03 8.41 -7.68
C GLY A 416 17.72 8.11 -6.36
N ILE A 417 16.93 8.12 -5.31
CA ILE A 417 17.36 7.84 -3.94
C ILE A 417 16.42 6.81 -3.30
N LYS A 418 16.99 5.92 -2.50
CA LYS A 418 16.28 5.09 -1.52
C LYS A 418 16.47 5.78 -0.17
N VAL A 419 15.36 6.13 0.49
CA VAL A 419 15.39 6.79 1.81
C VAL A 419 14.71 5.92 2.84
N ASP A 420 15.38 5.68 3.97
CA ASP A 420 15.07 4.61 4.90
C ASP A 420 14.88 5.12 6.35
N PHE A 421 14.10 4.38 7.19
CA PHE A 421 13.96 4.53 8.64
C PHE A 421 13.19 5.76 9.12
N PHE A 422 11.88 5.83 8.80
CA PHE A 422 11.02 6.96 9.16
C PHE A 422 10.34 6.84 10.54
N ALA A 423 10.20 5.62 11.08
CA ALA A 423 9.73 5.32 12.44
C ALA A 423 8.36 5.93 12.83
N GLY A 424 7.39 5.95 11.94
CA GLY A 424 6.02 6.28 12.30
C GLY A 424 5.19 7.10 11.31
N ASP A 425 4.01 7.52 11.79
CA ASP A 425 2.94 8.15 11.03
C ASP A 425 2.58 9.58 11.49
N LYS A 426 3.35 10.18 12.41
CA LYS A 426 3.10 11.54 12.88
C LYS A 426 3.14 12.57 11.74
N GLN A 427 2.43 13.67 11.87
CA GLN A 427 2.36 14.72 10.85
C GLN A 427 3.75 15.24 10.45
N HIS A 428 4.64 15.39 11.41
CA HIS A 428 6.03 15.79 11.15
C HIS A 428 6.78 14.75 10.26
N THR A 429 6.50 13.46 10.42
CA THR A 429 7.04 12.41 9.55
C THR A 429 6.43 12.49 8.14
N MET A 430 5.11 12.74 8.04
CA MET A 430 4.45 12.96 6.75
C MET A 430 5.01 14.20 6.03
N GLN A 431 5.31 15.28 6.78
CA GLN A 431 5.97 16.47 6.24
C GLN A 431 7.37 16.13 5.68
N LEU A 432 8.13 15.25 6.34
CA LEU A 432 9.45 14.85 5.87
C LEU A 432 9.36 14.06 4.55
N TYR A 433 8.38 13.15 4.39
CA TYR A 433 8.13 12.47 3.13
C TYR A 433 7.84 13.46 1.99
N GLU A 434 6.93 14.41 2.22
CA GLU A 434 6.57 15.44 1.24
C GLU A 434 7.76 16.34 0.88
N ASP A 435 8.51 16.81 1.88
CA ASP A 435 9.70 17.62 1.70
C ASP A 435 10.77 16.93 0.84
N ILE A 436 11.02 15.64 1.08
CA ILE A 436 11.97 14.84 0.29
C ILE A 436 11.48 14.71 -1.15
N LEU A 437 10.20 14.40 -1.35
CA LEU A 437 9.61 14.25 -2.68
C LEU A 437 9.63 15.56 -3.46
N ALA A 438 9.25 16.68 -2.83
CA ALA A 438 9.23 17.99 -3.46
C ALA A 438 10.63 18.44 -3.88
N ASP A 439 11.61 18.33 -2.97
CA ASP A 439 13.00 18.69 -3.28
C ASP A 439 13.60 17.75 -4.33
N ALA A 440 13.37 16.44 -4.24
CA ALA A 440 13.84 15.47 -5.22
C ALA A 440 13.27 15.76 -6.63
N ASN A 441 12.02 16.23 -6.73
CA ASN A 441 11.43 16.67 -8.00
C ASN A 441 12.16 17.89 -8.58
N ASP A 442 12.66 18.80 -7.74
CA ASP A 442 13.46 19.96 -8.18
C ASP A 442 14.80 19.53 -8.83
N PHE A 443 15.35 18.41 -8.43
CA PHE A 443 16.66 17.91 -8.89
C PHE A 443 16.56 16.68 -9.83
N GLY A 444 15.37 16.28 -10.25
CA GLY A 444 15.17 15.17 -11.19
C GLY A 444 15.48 13.80 -10.61
N LEU A 445 15.24 13.62 -9.32
CA LEU A 445 15.47 12.36 -8.60
C LEU A 445 14.16 11.64 -8.33
N GLN A 446 14.12 10.35 -8.62
CA GLN A 446 13.06 9.43 -8.23
C GLN A 446 13.29 8.95 -6.79
N VAL A 447 12.21 8.64 -6.05
CA VAL A 447 12.31 8.30 -4.63
C VAL A 447 11.63 6.97 -4.33
N ILE A 448 12.38 6.09 -3.67
CA ILE A 448 11.93 4.83 -3.06
C ILE A 448 12.03 4.99 -1.54
N PHE A 449 10.99 4.64 -0.80
CA PHE A 449 11.01 4.67 0.65
C PHE A 449 11.09 3.26 1.25
N HIS A 450 11.96 3.10 2.25
CA HIS A 450 12.07 1.90 3.08
C HIS A 450 11.96 2.26 4.56
N GLY A 451 11.88 1.26 5.45
CA GLY A 451 11.65 1.50 6.87
C GLY A 451 10.52 2.53 7.10
N CYS A 452 9.46 2.41 6.36
CA CYS A 452 8.46 3.45 6.14
C CYS A 452 7.04 2.93 6.42
N THR A 453 6.08 3.82 6.42
CA THR A 453 4.66 3.49 6.56
C THR A 453 3.95 3.50 5.21
N LEU A 454 2.63 3.19 5.20
CA LEU A 454 1.85 3.09 3.97
C LEU A 454 1.91 4.37 3.13
N PRO A 455 2.23 4.30 1.84
CA PRO A 455 2.00 5.41 0.91
C PRO A 455 0.50 5.52 0.60
N ARG A 456 0.00 6.75 0.59
CA ARG A 456 -1.44 7.05 0.62
C ARG A 456 -1.85 7.88 -0.58
N GLY A 457 -1.85 7.26 -1.77
CA GLY A 457 -2.18 7.93 -3.05
C GLY A 457 -0.97 8.66 -3.68
N TRP A 458 0.24 8.43 -3.17
CA TRP A 458 1.44 9.18 -3.54
C TRP A 458 1.85 9.01 -4.99
N GLU A 459 1.51 7.90 -5.65
CA GLU A 459 1.76 7.70 -7.09
C GLU A 459 1.04 8.74 -7.97
N ARG A 460 -0.10 9.28 -7.52
CA ARG A 460 -0.80 10.37 -8.21
C ARG A 460 -0.40 11.74 -7.70
N MET A 461 -0.13 11.87 -6.40
CA MET A 461 0.17 13.14 -5.74
C MET A 461 1.56 13.67 -6.12
N TYR A 462 2.56 12.78 -6.26
CA TYR A 462 3.97 13.15 -6.46
C TYR A 462 4.53 12.47 -7.71
N PRO A 463 4.98 13.24 -8.72
CA PRO A 463 5.36 12.69 -10.02
C PRO A 463 6.64 11.84 -10.00
N ASN A 464 7.49 12.02 -9.01
CA ASN A 464 8.77 11.34 -8.83
C ASN A 464 8.74 10.24 -7.75
N TYR A 465 7.59 10.01 -7.10
CA TYR A 465 7.40 8.89 -6.20
C TYR A 465 7.41 7.57 -6.99
N VAL A 466 8.12 6.57 -6.51
CA VAL A 466 8.24 5.24 -7.15
C VAL A 466 7.45 4.19 -6.41
N SER A 467 7.85 3.94 -5.17
CA SER A 467 7.31 2.86 -4.33
C SER A 467 7.75 3.04 -2.88
N SER A 468 7.13 2.28 -2.01
CA SER A 468 7.53 2.12 -0.62
C SER A 468 7.55 0.64 -0.25
N GLU A 469 8.42 0.28 0.68
CA GLU A 469 8.42 -1.04 1.31
C GLU A 469 7.12 -1.23 2.10
N ALA A 470 7.04 -0.78 3.34
CA ALA A 470 5.89 -0.86 4.24
C ALA A 470 5.26 -2.27 4.30
N VAL A 471 6.10 -3.29 4.31
CA VAL A 471 5.80 -4.72 4.46
C VAL A 471 7.02 -5.44 5.00
N LEU A 472 6.85 -6.67 5.46
CA LEU A 472 7.96 -7.57 5.76
C LEU A 472 8.57 -8.07 4.44
N ALA A 473 9.48 -7.29 3.87
CA ALA A 473 10.02 -7.46 2.51
C ALA A 473 11.04 -8.60 2.37
N SER A 474 11.57 -8.78 1.16
CA SER A 474 12.45 -9.90 0.78
C SER A 474 13.73 -10.00 1.59
N GLU A 475 14.24 -8.89 2.14
CA GLU A 475 15.42 -8.90 3.01
C GLU A 475 15.24 -9.77 4.25
N ASN A 476 14.00 -9.91 4.74
CA ASN A 476 13.69 -10.78 5.87
C ASN A 476 13.89 -12.25 5.52
N THR A 477 13.72 -12.63 4.25
CA THR A 477 14.03 -13.99 3.78
C THR A 477 15.52 -14.31 3.92
N PHE A 478 16.40 -13.32 3.76
CA PHE A 478 17.83 -13.45 4.02
C PHE A 478 18.12 -13.57 5.52
N PHE A 479 17.42 -12.81 6.39
CA PHE A 479 17.74 -12.77 7.81
C PHE A 479 17.39 -14.07 8.52
N THR A 480 16.24 -14.69 8.21
CA THR A 480 15.78 -15.90 8.92
C THR A 480 15.22 -16.97 7.98
N ASP A 481 15.45 -18.23 8.33
CA ASP A 481 14.84 -19.37 7.65
C ASP A 481 13.30 -19.37 7.77
N HIS A 482 12.76 -18.89 8.88
CA HIS A 482 11.32 -18.71 9.09
C HIS A 482 10.69 -17.81 8.03
N HIS A 483 11.27 -16.65 7.79
CA HIS A 483 10.75 -15.72 6.77
C HIS A 483 10.96 -16.25 5.34
N ALA A 484 12.05 -16.98 5.08
CA ALA A 484 12.23 -17.64 3.78
C ALA A 484 11.13 -18.71 3.53
N GLN A 485 10.68 -19.43 4.58
CA GLN A 485 9.55 -20.35 4.48
C GLN A 485 8.21 -19.63 4.28
N ARG A 486 8.07 -18.39 4.79
CA ARG A 486 6.85 -17.58 4.69
C ARG A 486 6.73 -16.77 3.40
N GLU A 487 7.78 -16.61 2.63
CA GLU A 487 7.84 -15.76 1.44
C GLU A 487 6.65 -15.97 0.49
N ALA A 488 6.34 -17.22 0.16
CA ALA A 488 5.23 -17.54 -0.73
C ALA A 488 3.87 -17.10 -0.16
N PHE A 489 3.66 -17.23 1.16
CA PHE A 489 2.46 -16.76 1.82
C PHE A 489 2.33 -15.22 1.73
N GLU A 490 3.39 -14.48 2.06
CA GLU A 490 3.38 -13.02 2.01
C GLU A 490 3.13 -12.50 0.58
N LEU A 491 3.81 -13.06 -0.43
CA LEU A 491 3.66 -12.64 -1.82
C LEU A 491 2.29 -13.00 -2.44
N THR A 492 1.57 -13.97 -1.89
CA THR A 492 0.18 -14.26 -2.28
C THR A 492 -0.85 -13.47 -1.46
N MET A 493 -0.43 -12.79 -0.38
CA MET A 493 -1.26 -11.89 0.43
C MET A 493 -1.29 -10.46 -0.17
N HIS A 494 -0.14 -9.93 -0.54
CA HIS A 494 0.03 -8.52 -0.92
C HIS A 494 -0.87 -8.02 -2.05
N PRO A 495 -1.17 -8.75 -3.13
CA PRO A 495 -2.06 -8.29 -4.18
C PRO A 495 -3.48 -7.94 -3.71
N PHE A 496 -3.90 -8.47 -2.57
CA PHE A 496 -5.20 -8.23 -1.96
C PHE A 496 -5.17 -7.26 -0.77
N CYS A 497 -3.99 -6.93 -0.28
CA CYS A 497 -3.77 -6.04 0.87
C CYS A 497 -2.85 -4.88 0.47
N ARG A 498 -1.59 -4.88 0.93
CA ARG A 498 -0.63 -3.77 0.78
C ARG A 498 -0.46 -3.29 -0.65
N ASN A 499 -0.30 -4.19 -1.61
CA ASN A 499 -0.09 -3.85 -3.01
C ASN A 499 -1.41 -3.57 -3.79
N ALA A 500 -2.58 -3.81 -3.18
CA ALA A 500 -3.86 -3.44 -3.74
C ALA A 500 -4.05 -1.91 -3.79
N VAL A 501 -3.53 -1.17 -2.81
CA VAL A 501 -3.77 0.26 -2.63
C VAL A 501 -2.58 1.14 -3.00
N ALA A 502 -1.36 0.57 -3.14
CA ALA A 502 -0.18 1.36 -3.47
C ALA A 502 0.96 0.50 -4.04
N ALA A 503 1.85 1.14 -4.80
CA ALA A 503 3.11 0.56 -5.26
C ALA A 503 3.94 0.03 -4.08
N MET A 504 4.59 -1.12 -4.28
CA MET A 504 5.30 -1.84 -3.23
C MET A 504 6.69 -2.26 -3.72
N ASP A 505 7.73 -1.81 -3.01
CA ASP A 505 9.07 -2.35 -3.18
C ASP A 505 9.25 -3.59 -2.31
N TRP A 506 8.99 -4.75 -2.86
CA TRP A 506 9.27 -6.03 -2.21
C TRP A 506 10.77 -6.25 -2.02
N GLY A 507 11.62 -5.54 -2.78
CA GLY A 507 13.07 -5.61 -2.68
C GLY A 507 13.68 -6.83 -3.37
N GLY A 508 12.98 -7.50 -4.29
CA GLY A 508 13.66 -8.48 -5.09
C GLY A 508 12.83 -9.58 -5.73
N THR A 509 13.48 -10.14 -6.73
CA THR A 509 13.21 -11.44 -7.37
C THR A 509 14.48 -12.22 -7.12
N ILE A 510 14.51 -13.09 -6.11
CA ILE A 510 15.71 -13.75 -5.63
C ILE A 510 15.96 -15.02 -6.44
N MET A 511 16.99 -15.03 -7.31
CA MET A 511 17.28 -16.18 -8.15
C MET A 511 18.30 -17.14 -7.53
N ASN A 512 19.09 -16.73 -6.54
CA ASN A 512 19.94 -17.65 -5.79
C ASN A 512 19.08 -18.67 -5.02
N ARG A 513 19.48 -19.94 -5.07
CA ARG A 513 18.80 -21.03 -4.33
C ARG A 513 19.17 -21.06 -2.85
N TYR A 514 20.39 -20.62 -2.53
CA TYR A 514 20.86 -20.35 -1.18
C TYR A 514 21.05 -18.85 -0.98
N LEU A 515 20.66 -18.36 0.17
CA LEU A 515 20.71 -16.93 0.49
C LEU A 515 22.11 -16.53 0.95
N SER A 516 23.06 -16.68 0.06
CA SER A 516 24.49 -16.42 0.28
C SER A 516 25.20 -16.02 -0.99
N LYS A 517 26.34 -15.33 -0.85
CA LYS A 517 27.18 -14.87 -1.97
C LYS A 517 27.68 -16.03 -2.85
N ASP A 518 27.99 -17.18 -2.24
CA ASP A 518 28.49 -18.38 -2.93
C ASP A 518 27.37 -19.29 -3.48
N ASN A 519 26.09 -18.93 -3.25
CA ASN A 519 24.92 -19.72 -3.58
C ASN A 519 24.99 -21.19 -3.08
N LYS A 520 25.65 -21.42 -1.95
CA LYS A 520 25.87 -22.78 -1.37
C LYS A 520 25.71 -22.84 0.13
N SER A 521 25.89 -21.75 0.83
CA SER A 521 25.87 -21.63 2.29
C SER A 521 24.59 -20.93 2.78
N ARG A 522 24.36 -20.90 4.11
CA ARG A 522 23.15 -20.40 4.79
C ARG A 522 21.93 -21.27 4.49
N HIS A 523 20.75 -20.75 4.83
CA HIS A 523 19.48 -21.40 4.50
C HIS A 523 19.08 -21.16 3.03
N GLN A 524 18.13 -21.92 2.56
CA GLN A 524 17.68 -21.89 1.18
C GLN A 524 16.47 -20.95 1.02
N ARG A 525 16.24 -20.49 -0.21
CA ARG A 525 14.94 -20.04 -0.68
C ARG A 525 14.01 -21.25 -0.81
N TYR A 526 12.73 -21.12 -0.45
CA TYR A 526 11.75 -22.22 -0.52
C TYR A 526 10.84 -22.14 -1.75
N THR A 527 10.78 -20.99 -2.40
CA THR A 527 10.08 -20.77 -3.67
C THR A 527 10.85 -21.34 -4.86
N THR A 528 10.18 -21.58 -5.98
CA THR A 528 10.82 -22.05 -7.22
C THR A 528 11.36 -20.85 -8.05
N ASP A 529 12.17 -21.14 -9.07
CA ASP A 529 12.68 -20.11 -9.99
C ASP A 529 11.50 -19.46 -10.76
N VAL A 530 10.49 -20.22 -11.18
CA VAL A 530 9.31 -19.66 -11.85
C VAL A 530 8.43 -18.86 -10.89
N PHE A 531 8.39 -19.22 -9.60
CA PHE A 531 7.72 -18.40 -8.59
C PHE A 531 8.34 -17.00 -8.53
N GLU A 532 9.66 -16.91 -8.42
CA GLU A 532 10.39 -15.63 -8.37
C GLU A 532 10.17 -14.79 -9.64
N MET A 533 10.28 -15.42 -10.81
CA MET A 533 9.99 -14.76 -12.07
C MET A 533 8.55 -14.22 -12.13
N ALA A 534 7.58 -15.00 -11.67
CA ALA A 534 6.17 -14.61 -11.65
C ALA A 534 5.91 -13.50 -10.60
N ALA A 535 6.62 -13.50 -9.47
CA ALA A 535 6.51 -12.46 -8.44
C ALA A 535 6.87 -11.08 -8.99
N ALA A 536 7.82 -10.98 -9.94
CA ALA A 536 8.15 -9.74 -10.63
C ALA A 536 6.98 -9.15 -11.45
N ILE A 537 5.97 -9.97 -11.81
CA ILE A 537 4.77 -9.53 -12.51
C ILE A 537 3.63 -9.27 -11.52
N VAL A 538 3.46 -10.14 -10.53
CA VAL A 538 2.37 -10.06 -9.56
C VAL A 538 2.50 -8.81 -8.69
N ASN A 539 3.70 -8.49 -8.21
CA ASN A 539 3.98 -7.26 -7.47
C ASN A 539 4.17 -6.07 -8.43
N GLN A 540 3.92 -4.88 -7.95
CA GLN A 540 3.98 -3.68 -8.78
C GLN A 540 4.78 -2.56 -8.12
N ALA A 541 5.81 -2.11 -8.84
CA ALA A 541 6.59 -0.90 -8.59
C ALA A 541 7.11 -0.40 -9.93
N SER A 542 7.11 0.91 -10.17
CA SER A 542 7.57 1.47 -11.46
C SER A 542 9.09 1.40 -11.65
N ILE A 543 9.86 1.33 -10.57
CA ILE A 543 11.24 0.88 -10.58
C ILE A 543 11.31 -0.34 -9.66
N GLN A 544 11.68 -1.49 -10.22
CA GLN A 544 11.57 -2.78 -9.53
C GLN A 544 12.94 -3.42 -9.34
N CYS A 545 13.18 -3.91 -8.13
CA CYS A 545 14.34 -4.73 -7.83
C CYS A 545 14.22 -6.09 -8.52
N ILE A 546 15.23 -6.46 -9.28
CA ILE A 546 15.47 -7.85 -9.69
C ILE A 546 16.77 -8.26 -9.01
N ALA A 547 16.63 -8.98 -7.90
CA ALA A 547 17.74 -9.28 -6.97
C ALA A 547 18.65 -10.43 -7.46
N MET A 548 18.93 -10.43 -8.76
CA MET A 548 19.92 -11.31 -9.36
C MET A 548 21.31 -11.00 -8.80
N GLN A 549 22.13 -12.02 -8.80
CA GLN A 549 23.53 -11.98 -8.41
C GLN A 549 24.44 -12.22 -9.64
N PRO A 550 25.68 -11.76 -9.67
CA PRO A 550 26.59 -11.97 -10.82
C PRO A 550 26.74 -13.43 -11.26
N ASN A 551 26.68 -14.39 -10.32
CA ASN A 551 26.75 -15.84 -10.63
C ASN A 551 25.53 -16.33 -11.45
N ASN A 552 24.37 -15.66 -11.32
CA ASN A 552 23.16 -16.08 -12.02
C ASN A 552 23.28 -16.01 -13.54
N LEU A 553 24.16 -15.16 -14.08
CA LEU A 553 24.42 -15.11 -15.53
C LEU A 553 24.96 -16.43 -16.11
N GLN A 554 25.63 -17.25 -15.28
CA GLN A 554 26.15 -18.56 -15.69
C GLN A 554 25.34 -19.73 -15.13
N GLU A 555 24.62 -19.54 -14.03
CA GLU A 555 23.92 -20.63 -13.33
C GLU A 555 22.47 -20.82 -13.78
N LEU A 556 21.80 -19.76 -14.24
CA LEU A 556 20.39 -19.83 -14.63
C LEU A 556 20.21 -20.33 -16.07
N PRO A 557 19.13 -21.09 -16.33
CA PRO A 557 18.71 -21.44 -17.69
C PRO A 557 18.50 -20.19 -18.56
N GLN A 558 18.86 -20.28 -19.83
CA GLN A 558 18.77 -19.14 -20.76
C GLN A 558 17.35 -18.55 -20.85
N MET A 559 16.31 -19.40 -20.78
CA MET A 559 14.92 -18.94 -20.84
C MET A 559 14.52 -18.04 -19.67
N GLU A 560 15.08 -18.25 -18.48
CA GLU A 560 14.86 -17.41 -17.30
C GLU A 560 15.56 -16.05 -17.46
N LEU A 561 16.82 -16.07 -17.92
CA LEU A 561 17.56 -14.85 -18.23
C LEU A 561 16.86 -14.02 -19.31
N ASP A 562 16.34 -14.67 -20.36
CA ASP A 562 15.63 -13.98 -21.45
C ASP A 562 14.31 -13.38 -20.97
N PHE A 563 13.57 -14.07 -20.09
CA PHE A 563 12.38 -13.51 -19.46
C PHE A 563 12.71 -12.31 -18.58
N LEU A 564 13.66 -12.44 -17.65
CA LEU A 564 14.06 -11.41 -16.69
C LEU A 564 14.64 -10.17 -17.37
N ARG A 565 15.32 -10.31 -18.54
CA ARG A 565 15.74 -9.16 -19.36
C ARG A 565 14.57 -8.33 -19.89
N ASN A 566 13.40 -8.93 -20.05
CA ASN A 566 12.26 -8.32 -20.75
C ASN A 566 11.05 -8.09 -19.86
N VAL A 567 11.19 -8.19 -18.53
CA VAL A 567 10.12 -7.94 -17.57
C VAL A 567 9.74 -6.45 -17.61
N PRO A 568 8.47 -6.12 -17.93
CA PRO A 568 7.97 -4.75 -17.80
C PRO A 568 7.79 -4.39 -16.31
N THR A 569 7.91 -3.10 -16.00
CA THR A 569 7.66 -2.56 -14.65
C THR A 569 6.48 -1.58 -14.60
N THR A 570 5.87 -1.29 -15.76
CA THR A 570 4.68 -0.45 -15.87
C THR A 570 3.59 -1.16 -16.65
N TRP A 571 2.35 -0.91 -16.27
CA TRP A 571 1.19 -1.62 -16.74
C TRP A 571 0.09 -0.66 -17.19
N ASP A 572 -0.46 -0.90 -18.38
CA ASP A 572 -1.63 -0.19 -18.88
C ASP A 572 -2.92 -0.75 -18.28
N GLU A 573 -2.89 -2.02 -17.90
CA GLU A 573 -4.05 -2.71 -17.34
C GLU A 573 -3.60 -3.86 -16.44
N SER A 574 -4.30 -4.03 -15.31
CA SER A 574 -4.13 -5.15 -14.39
C SER A 574 -5.48 -5.78 -14.07
N ARG A 575 -5.56 -7.12 -14.13
CA ARG A 575 -6.76 -7.90 -13.82
C ARG A 575 -6.43 -9.07 -12.91
N LEU A 576 -7.28 -9.32 -11.94
CA LEU A 576 -7.27 -10.56 -11.19
C LEU A 576 -7.98 -11.65 -12.00
N ILE A 577 -7.31 -12.77 -12.25
CA ILE A 577 -7.91 -13.95 -12.91
C ILE A 577 -8.49 -14.90 -11.88
N ASP A 578 -7.73 -15.19 -10.81
CA ASP A 578 -8.15 -16.07 -9.71
C ASP A 578 -7.24 -15.84 -8.50
N GLY A 579 -7.68 -16.17 -7.29
CA GLY A 579 -6.85 -16.06 -6.12
C GLY A 579 -7.57 -16.20 -4.78
N TYR A 580 -6.77 -16.41 -3.74
CA TYR A 580 -7.19 -16.35 -2.34
C TYR A 580 -6.00 -15.86 -1.48
N PRO A 581 -6.17 -14.85 -0.64
CA PRO A 581 -5.07 -14.26 0.13
C PRO A 581 -4.30 -15.30 0.96
N GLY A 582 -2.97 -15.29 0.85
CA GLY A 582 -2.09 -16.22 1.55
C GLY A 582 -2.08 -17.66 1.00
N LYS A 583 -2.81 -17.95 -0.09
CA LYS A 583 -2.85 -19.28 -0.71
C LYS A 583 -2.34 -19.29 -2.13
N PHE A 584 -2.93 -18.51 -3.00
CA PHE A 584 -2.50 -18.39 -4.39
C PHE A 584 -3.04 -17.10 -5.03
N VAL A 585 -2.44 -16.71 -6.13
CA VAL A 585 -2.91 -15.60 -6.94
C VAL A 585 -2.55 -15.80 -8.41
N VAL A 586 -3.42 -15.40 -9.32
CA VAL A 586 -3.16 -15.33 -10.77
C VAL A 586 -3.60 -13.96 -11.26
N MET A 587 -2.62 -13.16 -11.73
CA MET A 587 -2.84 -11.82 -12.28
C MET A 587 -2.57 -11.83 -13.78
N ALA A 588 -3.35 -11.06 -14.52
CA ALA A 588 -3.07 -10.70 -15.91
C ALA A 588 -2.70 -9.22 -15.97
N ARG A 589 -1.58 -8.89 -16.60
CA ARG A 589 -1.13 -7.51 -16.77
C ARG A 589 -0.77 -7.23 -18.21
N ARG A 590 -1.07 -6.01 -18.69
CA ARG A 590 -0.78 -5.57 -20.04
C ARG A 590 0.17 -4.37 -20.02
N SER A 591 1.23 -4.47 -20.82
CA SER A 591 2.15 -3.36 -21.09
C SER A 591 2.26 -3.20 -22.62
N GLY A 592 1.79 -2.10 -23.15
CA GLY A 592 1.56 -1.93 -24.59
C GLY A 592 0.57 -2.99 -25.11
N ASP A 593 0.98 -3.74 -26.11
CA ASP A 593 0.18 -4.85 -26.67
C ASP A 593 0.44 -6.20 -26.01
N ARG A 594 1.43 -6.28 -25.12
CA ARG A 594 1.87 -7.53 -24.49
C ARG A 594 1.09 -7.80 -23.20
N TRP A 595 0.33 -8.90 -23.20
CA TRP A 595 -0.26 -9.46 -22.01
C TRP A 595 0.68 -10.51 -21.39
N ILE A 596 0.83 -10.45 -20.07
CA ILE A 596 1.54 -11.46 -19.28
C ILE A 596 0.59 -11.89 -18.16
N ILE A 597 0.39 -13.20 -18.04
CA ILE A 597 -0.34 -13.81 -16.94
C ILE A 597 0.70 -14.41 -15.99
N ALA A 598 0.62 -14.08 -14.72
CA ALA A 598 1.53 -14.58 -13.71
C ALA A 598 0.74 -15.17 -12.54
N GLY A 599 1.15 -16.36 -12.10
CA GLY A 599 0.52 -17.07 -10.98
C GLY A 599 1.52 -17.51 -9.94
N LEU A 600 1.15 -17.40 -8.67
CA LEU A 600 1.91 -17.85 -7.49
C LEU A 600 1.05 -18.83 -6.69
N ASN A 601 1.66 -19.88 -6.16
CA ASN A 601 1.01 -20.85 -5.27
C ASN A 601 1.82 -20.99 -3.97
N ALA A 602 1.23 -20.61 -2.85
CA ALA A 602 1.82 -20.76 -1.51
C ALA A 602 1.34 -22.02 -0.78
N GLU A 603 0.47 -22.82 -1.41
CA GLU A 603 -0.01 -24.06 -0.78
C GLU A 603 1.05 -25.17 -0.88
N THR A 604 1.01 -26.11 0.05
CA THR A 604 1.90 -27.29 0.08
C THR A 604 1.53 -28.36 -0.97
N THR A 605 0.46 -28.14 -1.72
CA THR A 605 -0.05 -29.02 -2.77
C THR A 605 -0.11 -28.29 -4.11
N ALA A 606 0.05 -29.04 -5.20
CA ALA A 606 -0.09 -28.49 -6.54
C ALA A 606 -1.51 -28.00 -6.80
N LYS A 607 -1.62 -26.80 -7.38
CA LYS A 607 -2.88 -26.13 -7.71
C LYS A 607 -3.24 -26.37 -9.17
N GLN A 608 -4.34 -27.06 -9.43
CA GLN A 608 -4.87 -27.24 -10.77
C GLN A 608 -5.93 -26.16 -11.07
N LEU A 609 -5.75 -25.43 -12.13
CA LEU A 609 -6.62 -24.31 -12.53
C LEU A 609 -7.04 -24.44 -13.99
N THR A 610 -8.23 -23.90 -14.28
CA THR A 610 -8.67 -23.62 -15.65
C THR A 610 -8.83 -22.12 -15.78
N LEU A 611 -7.83 -21.47 -16.36
CA LEU A 611 -7.80 -20.02 -16.51
C LEU A 611 -8.69 -19.60 -17.68
N HIS A 612 -9.43 -18.50 -17.53
CA HIS A 612 -10.17 -17.85 -18.60
C HIS A 612 -9.37 -16.64 -19.12
N LEU A 613 -8.74 -16.80 -20.28
CA LEU A 613 -7.81 -15.87 -20.90
C LEU A 613 -8.32 -15.43 -22.29
N PRO A 614 -9.38 -14.60 -22.35
CA PRO A 614 -10.00 -14.22 -23.63
C PRO A 614 -9.04 -13.47 -24.56
N MET A 615 -8.00 -12.79 -24.02
CA MET A 615 -6.95 -12.11 -24.79
C MET A 615 -6.09 -13.08 -25.61
N PHE A 616 -6.08 -14.36 -25.25
CA PHE A 616 -5.32 -15.43 -25.92
C PHE A 616 -6.22 -16.47 -26.61
N ALA A 617 -7.52 -16.24 -26.72
CA ALA A 617 -8.46 -17.20 -27.31
C ALA A 617 -8.01 -17.68 -28.70
N GLY A 618 -7.86 -19.00 -28.87
CA GLY A 618 -7.43 -19.64 -30.11
C GLY A 618 -5.95 -19.52 -30.45
N LYS A 619 -5.14 -18.82 -29.63
CA LYS A 619 -3.70 -18.59 -29.85
C LYS A 619 -2.86 -19.67 -29.20
N THR A 620 -1.63 -19.83 -29.68
CA THR A 620 -0.55 -20.57 -29.00
C THR A 620 0.21 -19.58 -28.12
N VAL A 621 0.47 -19.97 -26.87
CA VAL A 621 1.14 -19.17 -25.85
C VAL A 621 2.35 -19.91 -25.31
N LYS A 622 3.37 -19.18 -24.90
CA LYS A 622 4.49 -19.67 -24.10
C LYS A 622 4.04 -19.82 -22.66
N VAL A 623 4.41 -20.93 -22.03
CA VAL A 623 4.10 -21.23 -20.64
C VAL A 623 5.39 -21.58 -19.93
N TYR A 624 5.79 -20.76 -18.96
CA TYR A 624 6.84 -21.07 -18.00
C TYR A 624 6.14 -21.68 -16.78
N ASP A 625 6.50 -22.88 -16.42
CA ASP A 625 6.01 -23.57 -15.23
C ASP A 625 7.11 -24.43 -14.60
N ASP A 626 6.89 -24.90 -13.38
CA ASP A 626 7.79 -25.79 -12.67
C ASP A 626 7.49 -27.23 -12.99
N MET A 627 8.53 -28.04 -13.20
CA MET A 627 8.41 -29.48 -13.29
C MET A 627 8.06 -30.06 -11.90
N THR A 628 7.34 -31.16 -11.89
CA THR A 628 7.12 -31.89 -10.63
C THR A 628 8.46 -32.37 -10.10
N LYS A 629 8.83 -31.93 -8.89
CA LYS A 629 10.06 -32.33 -8.22
C LYS A 629 10.10 -33.86 -8.01
N LYS A 630 11.13 -34.53 -8.50
CA LYS A 630 11.34 -35.94 -8.24
C LYS A 630 11.82 -36.19 -6.81
N LYS A 631 11.62 -37.40 -6.30
CA LYS A 631 11.89 -37.77 -4.91
C LYS A 631 13.34 -37.48 -4.47
N ASP A 632 14.29 -37.67 -5.37
CA ASP A 632 15.73 -37.50 -5.11
C ASP A 632 16.28 -36.13 -5.55
N GLU A 633 15.44 -35.23 -6.11
CA GLU A 633 15.82 -33.88 -6.51
C GLU A 633 15.58 -32.92 -5.36
N LYS A 634 16.53 -32.01 -5.15
CA LYS A 634 16.43 -30.98 -4.12
C LYS A 634 15.51 -29.82 -4.55
N TRP A 635 15.53 -29.50 -5.86
CA TRP A 635 14.82 -28.39 -6.47
C TRP A 635 13.88 -28.86 -7.59
N ALA A 636 12.79 -28.16 -7.80
CA ALA A 636 12.02 -28.26 -9.03
C ALA A 636 12.78 -27.52 -10.14
N GLU A 637 12.84 -28.09 -11.34
CA GLU A 637 13.39 -27.41 -12.50
C GLU A 637 12.29 -26.61 -13.20
N SER A 638 12.64 -25.45 -13.71
CA SER A 638 11.80 -24.65 -14.57
C SER A 638 11.75 -25.24 -15.98
N ARG A 639 10.66 -25.00 -16.69
CA ARG A 639 10.54 -25.37 -18.11
C ARG A 639 9.73 -24.31 -18.88
N LEU A 640 10.03 -24.22 -20.17
CA LEU A 640 9.28 -23.44 -21.14
C LEU A 640 8.59 -24.40 -22.13
N THR A 641 7.28 -24.26 -22.27
CA THR A 641 6.47 -25.06 -23.22
C THR A 641 5.54 -24.15 -24.02
N GLU A 642 5.09 -24.64 -25.16
CA GLU A 642 3.99 -24.01 -25.92
C GLU A 642 2.68 -24.74 -25.67
N LYS A 643 1.62 -23.98 -25.38
CA LYS A 643 0.28 -24.55 -25.17
C LYS A 643 -0.74 -23.75 -26.01
N LYS A 644 -1.76 -24.44 -26.50
CA LYS A 644 -2.84 -23.79 -27.22
C LYS A 644 -3.97 -23.45 -26.26
N VAL A 645 -4.35 -22.16 -26.21
CA VAL A 645 -5.56 -21.69 -25.55
C VAL A 645 -6.75 -22.04 -26.46
N ASP A 646 -7.82 -22.59 -25.91
CA ASP A 646 -8.98 -22.96 -26.71
C ASP A 646 -9.71 -21.72 -27.30
N LYS A 647 -10.70 -21.94 -28.17
CA LYS A 647 -11.47 -20.86 -28.80
C LYS A 647 -12.33 -20.06 -27.81
N LYS A 648 -12.58 -20.60 -26.60
CA LYS A 648 -13.31 -19.91 -25.52
C LYS A 648 -12.38 -19.19 -24.57
N GLY A 649 -11.07 -19.21 -24.82
CA GLY A 649 -10.06 -18.60 -23.96
C GLY A 649 -9.69 -19.44 -22.75
N LEU A 650 -9.99 -20.76 -22.73
CA LEU A 650 -9.68 -21.61 -21.61
C LEU A 650 -8.31 -22.27 -21.74
N LEU A 651 -7.52 -22.22 -20.65
CA LEU A 651 -6.22 -22.87 -20.53
C LEU A 651 -6.13 -23.65 -19.21
N LYS A 652 -5.86 -24.96 -19.29
CA LYS A 652 -5.59 -25.77 -18.09
C LYS A 652 -4.12 -25.69 -17.72
N VAL A 653 -3.86 -25.38 -16.46
CA VAL A 653 -2.51 -25.24 -15.90
C VAL A 653 -2.41 -25.92 -14.53
N THR A 654 -1.18 -26.20 -14.12
CA THR A 654 -0.86 -26.67 -12.76
C THR A 654 0.27 -25.81 -12.23
N ILE A 655 0.10 -25.24 -11.03
CA ILE A 655 1.15 -24.51 -10.33
C ILE A 655 1.62 -25.41 -9.19
N GLN A 656 2.92 -25.72 -9.14
CA GLN A 656 3.51 -26.61 -8.13
C GLN A 656 3.48 -25.98 -6.73
N PRO A 657 3.69 -26.72 -5.64
CA PRO A 657 3.83 -26.16 -4.30
C PRO A 657 4.96 -25.14 -4.24
N ASN A 658 4.72 -23.97 -3.65
CA ASN A 658 5.62 -22.81 -3.66
C ASN A 658 6.15 -22.48 -5.06
N GLY A 659 5.37 -22.78 -6.07
CA GLY A 659 5.73 -22.65 -7.49
C GLY A 659 5.05 -21.49 -8.18
N GLY A 660 5.52 -21.25 -9.40
CA GLY A 660 5.04 -20.17 -10.26
C GLY A 660 4.45 -20.65 -11.58
N LEU A 661 3.82 -19.71 -12.26
CA LEU A 661 3.30 -19.85 -13.62
C LEU A 661 3.47 -18.50 -14.33
N ILE A 662 3.95 -18.55 -15.57
CA ILE A 662 3.87 -17.39 -16.47
C ILE A 662 3.30 -17.85 -17.81
N VAL A 663 2.36 -17.07 -18.35
CA VAL A 663 1.78 -17.30 -19.68
C VAL A 663 1.88 -16.00 -20.48
N GLU A 664 2.50 -16.06 -21.66
CA GLU A 664 2.63 -14.94 -22.58
C GLU A 664 2.57 -15.40 -24.04
N GLN A 665 2.40 -14.43 -24.96
CA GLN A 665 2.38 -14.69 -26.40
C GLN A 665 3.70 -14.28 -27.03
#